data_a33d63d06e7a81d853b588fb83729c84
#
_entry.id   a33d63d06e7a81d853b588fb83729c84
#
_cell.length_a   1.000
_cell.length_b   1.000
_cell.length_c   1.000
_cell.angle_alpha   90.00
_cell.angle_beta   90.00
_cell.angle_gamma   90.00
#
_symmetry.space_group_name_H-M   'P 1'
#
loop_
_entity.id
_entity.type
_entity.pdbx_description
1 polymer ?
#
loop_
_entity_poly.entity_id
_entity_poly.type
_entity_poly.pdbx_seq_one_letter_code
_entity_poly.pdbx_strand_id
1 'polypeptide(L)'
;MEKPVGLNAAPPILRPSTTKRTRRLEMIFGRDWKIATFFIMPLVIIMAGLILWPFINAILLSLTTRSVVTRTEQYVGLKNYANLLHDSDFLSAVGNTLVFTLASLAVKFVVGMGIALLLNSKLLFRNVLTGLMLLPWIVPEVVTALTWRSIYDPIFGGLNPILLQLGIIHRPVAWLAEPGLAMASVIAVNVWKGIPFYTILLLAGLKAIEREQHEAAEVDGASVVQRFRHITLPGLRYVIIVTVLLSFISTFNTFGLVYLMTGGGPGGATRLFSILAYEKAIIGLRFGPGAATAFAMAPIMAVIIFILARVMNPDQSVQIAKPKNIFNRLSGWIGHGFSLVLDVIFWPAEQLSKLFERISKAVIPVDKAGRSRLSRTQRERVGLGTRMVLLLPMLIFVLFPFYWIFITSFKTDLQIQRFTSIYWPQPWTFDQYQSLINNTPFLIWFRNTVIVAVSSTAISVLVAALAAYALARLKFTGGRLLTTLLLVSYLLPGSLLFIPLYRILTDLHIINSYAALIATYPTFLIPFATWVMLGYFRSIPVELEEAALIDGANRLTAFWRITLPLAAPALLSVTLFAFTNAWNEFLFAFVFITSDNLKTLPVGLQLLVFGDIYPWGRLMAASLLMAIPVVCVYIYAQRYLVEGITAGSVKG
;
A
#
# COMPACT_ATOMS: atom_id res chain seq x y z
N MET A 1 0.19 -77.19 16.70
CA MET A 1 -0.27 -76.77 15.36
C MET A 1 -1.60 -76.05 15.53
N GLU A 2 -1.57 -74.76 15.88
CA GLU A 2 -2.75 -73.91 15.94
C GLU A 2 -2.75 -73.00 14.71
N LYS A 3 -3.89 -73.00 14.01
CA LYS A 3 -4.12 -72.14 12.83
C LYS A 3 -4.32 -70.68 13.27
N PRO A 4 -3.76 -69.66 12.58
CA PRO A 4 -4.01 -68.25 12.92
C PRO A 4 -5.46 -67.88 12.58
N VAL A 5 -6.11 -67.22 13.53
CA VAL A 5 -7.43 -66.61 13.42
C VAL A 5 -7.40 -65.45 12.39
N GLY A 6 -8.25 -65.56 11.37
CA GLY A 6 -8.38 -64.57 10.32
C GLY A 6 -8.85 -63.19 10.87
N LEU A 7 -8.10 -62.15 10.61
CA LEU A 7 -8.49 -60.76 10.79
C LEU A 7 -9.70 -60.45 9.89
N ASN A 8 -10.84 -60.23 10.50
CA ASN A 8 -12.05 -59.75 9.82
C ASN A 8 -11.75 -58.40 9.15
N ALA A 9 -11.76 -58.40 7.83
CA ALA A 9 -11.71 -57.16 7.04
C ALA A 9 -12.92 -56.29 7.41
N ALA A 10 -12.68 -55.04 7.77
CA ALA A 10 -13.70 -54.06 8.02
C ALA A 10 -14.63 -53.93 6.79
N PRO A 11 -15.96 -53.81 6.98
CA PRO A 11 -16.91 -53.75 5.87
C PRO A 11 -16.58 -52.52 4.99
N PRO A 12 -16.67 -52.64 3.65
CA PRO A 12 -16.43 -51.54 2.74
C PRO A 12 -17.45 -50.44 3.03
N ILE A 13 -16.94 -49.25 3.29
CA ILE A 13 -17.74 -48.03 3.46
C ILE A 13 -18.57 -47.86 2.18
N LEU A 14 -19.86 -48.16 2.27
CA LEU A 14 -20.84 -47.98 1.20
C LEU A 14 -20.94 -46.50 0.84
N ARG A 15 -20.26 -46.13 -0.22
CA ARG A 15 -20.42 -44.80 -0.82
C ARG A 15 -21.86 -44.68 -1.34
N PRO A 16 -22.61 -43.62 -0.99
CA PRO A 16 -23.97 -43.43 -1.53
C PRO A 16 -23.90 -43.45 -3.07
N SER A 17 -24.78 -44.23 -3.71
CA SER A 17 -24.87 -44.39 -5.15
C SER A 17 -25.15 -43.03 -5.81
N THR A 18 -24.10 -42.38 -6.31
CA THR A 18 -24.26 -41.13 -7.06
C THR A 18 -24.96 -41.44 -8.38
N THR A 19 -26.07 -40.74 -8.66
CA THR A 19 -26.80 -40.88 -9.94
C THR A 19 -25.87 -40.50 -11.12
N LYS A 20 -26.11 -41.09 -12.31
CA LYS A 20 -25.34 -40.75 -13.53
C LYS A 20 -25.23 -39.23 -13.76
N ARG A 21 -26.27 -38.46 -13.40
CA ARG A 21 -26.32 -37.00 -13.49
C ARG A 21 -25.33 -36.31 -12.52
N THR A 22 -25.22 -36.78 -11.29
CA THR A 22 -24.27 -36.27 -10.30
C THR A 22 -22.84 -36.55 -10.72
N ARG A 23 -22.50 -37.72 -11.23
CA ARG A 23 -21.16 -38.04 -11.74
C ARG A 23 -20.76 -37.15 -12.94
N ARG A 24 -21.71 -36.85 -13.84
CA ARG A 24 -21.47 -35.96 -14.98
C ARG A 24 -21.20 -34.50 -14.53
N LEU A 25 -21.93 -34.04 -13.54
CA LEU A 25 -21.72 -32.71 -12.94
C LEU A 25 -20.38 -32.63 -12.17
N GLU A 26 -19.99 -33.66 -11.45
CA GLU A 26 -18.70 -33.76 -10.76
C GLU A 26 -17.52 -33.80 -11.73
N MET A 27 -17.68 -34.41 -12.91
CA MET A 27 -16.65 -34.36 -13.97
C MET A 27 -16.49 -32.96 -14.58
N ILE A 28 -17.58 -32.19 -14.73
CA ILE A 28 -17.55 -30.85 -15.32
C ILE A 28 -17.12 -29.79 -14.28
N PHE A 29 -17.68 -29.86 -13.07
CA PHE A 29 -17.53 -28.80 -12.06
C PHE A 29 -16.56 -29.15 -10.93
N GLY A 30 -16.02 -30.37 -10.88
CA GLY A 30 -15.15 -30.86 -9.81
C GLY A 30 -15.92 -31.55 -8.66
N ARG A 31 -15.18 -32.31 -7.85
CA ARG A 31 -15.80 -33.16 -6.79
C ARG A 31 -16.55 -32.36 -5.74
N ASP A 32 -16.04 -31.21 -5.35
CA ASP A 32 -16.55 -30.43 -4.23
C ASP A 32 -17.37 -29.20 -4.68
N TRP A 33 -17.85 -29.17 -5.93
CA TRP A 33 -18.42 -27.97 -6.55
C TRP A 33 -19.61 -27.37 -5.77
N LYS A 34 -20.49 -28.16 -5.20
CA LYS A 34 -21.65 -27.65 -4.43
C LYS A 34 -21.22 -26.85 -3.21
N ILE A 35 -20.26 -27.39 -2.46
CA ILE A 35 -19.72 -26.75 -1.25
C ILE A 35 -18.86 -25.56 -1.67
N ALA A 36 -18.04 -25.73 -2.70
CA ALA A 36 -17.22 -24.65 -3.24
C ALA A 36 -18.07 -23.45 -3.69
N THR A 37 -19.21 -23.70 -4.36
CA THR A 37 -20.13 -22.64 -4.78
C THR A 37 -20.63 -21.85 -3.57
N PHE A 38 -21.04 -22.51 -2.48
CA PHE A 38 -21.49 -21.82 -1.27
C PHE A 38 -20.40 -20.89 -0.70
N PHE A 39 -19.17 -21.37 -0.60
CA PHE A 39 -18.06 -20.60 -0.05
C PHE A 39 -17.59 -19.46 -0.96
N ILE A 40 -17.68 -19.64 -2.29
CA ILE A 40 -17.18 -18.67 -3.29
C ILE A 40 -18.23 -17.67 -3.74
N MET A 41 -19.53 -18.00 -3.63
CA MET A 41 -20.60 -17.15 -4.15
C MET A 41 -20.55 -15.71 -3.65
N PRO A 42 -20.30 -15.40 -2.38
CA PRO A 42 -20.15 -14.02 -1.93
C PRO A 42 -19.02 -13.27 -2.65
N LEU A 43 -17.87 -13.92 -2.84
CA LEU A 43 -16.77 -13.36 -3.61
C LEU A 43 -17.15 -13.11 -5.08
N VAL A 44 -17.78 -14.08 -5.74
CA VAL A 44 -18.19 -13.98 -7.15
C VAL A 44 -19.19 -12.85 -7.34
N ILE A 45 -20.16 -12.70 -6.46
CA ILE A 45 -21.15 -11.61 -6.51
C ILE A 45 -20.45 -10.25 -6.42
N ILE A 46 -19.54 -10.08 -5.47
CA ILE A 46 -18.82 -8.82 -5.28
C ILE A 46 -17.88 -8.57 -6.46
N MET A 47 -17.11 -9.56 -6.90
CA MET A 47 -16.21 -9.40 -8.05
C MET A 47 -16.98 -9.11 -9.34
N ALA A 48 -18.04 -9.83 -9.63
CA ALA A 48 -18.83 -9.63 -10.84
C ALA A 48 -19.58 -8.29 -10.82
N GLY A 49 -20.27 -7.97 -9.68
CA GLY A 49 -21.12 -6.79 -9.56
C GLY A 49 -20.39 -5.48 -9.32
N LEU A 50 -19.32 -5.51 -8.51
CA LEU A 50 -18.66 -4.30 -8.04
C LEU A 50 -17.25 -4.08 -8.62
N ILE A 51 -16.67 -5.05 -9.32
CA ILE A 51 -15.36 -4.90 -9.97
C ILE A 51 -15.49 -5.09 -11.48
N LEU A 52 -15.91 -6.27 -11.95
CA LEU A 52 -15.94 -6.58 -13.38
C LEU A 52 -16.99 -5.75 -14.14
N TRP A 53 -18.21 -5.69 -13.60
CA TRP A 53 -19.28 -4.91 -14.24
C TRP A 53 -18.97 -3.41 -14.29
N PRO A 54 -18.56 -2.73 -13.19
CA PRO A 54 -18.10 -1.35 -13.27
C PRO A 54 -16.93 -1.15 -14.20
N PHE A 55 -15.97 -2.07 -14.26
CA PHE A 55 -14.84 -1.99 -15.17
C PHE A 55 -15.28 -2.04 -16.64
N ILE A 56 -16.16 -2.98 -17.01
CA ILE A 56 -16.74 -3.05 -18.35
C ILE A 56 -17.55 -1.78 -18.66
N ASN A 57 -18.36 -1.32 -17.71
CA ASN A 57 -19.11 -0.07 -17.85
C ASN A 57 -18.20 1.13 -18.06
N ALA A 58 -17.08 1.22 -17.35
CA ALA A 58 -16.13 2.31 -17.52
C ALA A 58 -15.48 2.30 -18.90
N ILE A 59 -15.16 1.11 -19.46
CA ILE A 59 -14.69 1.00 -20.85
C ILE A 59 -15.78 1.49 -21.81
N LEU A 60 -17.01 1.01 -21.67
CA LEU A 60 -18.11 1.45 -22.53
C LEU A 60 -18.36 2.95 -22.41
N LEU A 61 -18.36 3.48 -21.18
CA LEU A 61 -18.53 4.90 -20.91
C LEU A 61 -17.43 5.75 -21.54
N SER A 62 -16.19 5.27 -21.56
CA SER A 62 -15.06 5.97 -22.17
C SER A 62 -15.20 6.16 -23.68
N LEU A 63 -16.06 5.34 -24.31
CA LEU A 63 -16.37 5.40 -25.74
C LEU A 63 -17.60 6.27 -26.05
N THR A 64 -18.13 7.00 -25.07
CA THR A 64 -19.31 7.86 -25.20
C THR A 64 -19.02 9.31 -24.86
N THR A 65 -19.93 10.22 -25.29
CA THR A 65 -19.89 11.65 -24.89
C THR A 65 -20.65 11.93 -23.61
N ARG A 66 -21.05 10.89 -22.84
CA ARG A 66 -21.99 11.07 -21.73
C ARG A 66 -21.60 12.21 -20.79
N SER A 67 -22.52 13.17 -20.66
CA SER A 67 -22.47 14.28 -19.73
C SER A 67 -23.75 14.30 -18.90
N VAL A 68 -23.62 14.66 -17.61
CA VAL A 68 -24.78 14.82 -16.72
C VAL A 68 -25.59 16.04 -17.13
N VAL A 69 -24.93 17.08 -17.63
CA VAL A 69 -25.55 18.36 -18.01
C VAL A 69 -26.48 18.21 -19.20
N THR A 70 -26.01 17.55 -20.26
CA THR A 70 -26.78 17.40 -21.51
C THR A 70 -27.72 16.19 -21.48
N ARG A 71 -27.56 15.28 -20.53
CA ARG A 71 -28.26 13.97 -20.44
C ARG A 71 -28.23 13.14 -21.72
N THR A 72 -27.40 13.55 -22.68
CA THR A 72 -27.23 12.86 -23.96
C THR A 72 -26.07 11.88 -23.86
N GLU A 73 -26.29 10.70 -24.38
CA GLU A 73 -25.25 9.67 -24.50
C GLU A 73 -25.14 9.29 -25.95
N GLN A 74 -24.03 9.66 -26.58
CA GLN A 74 -23.73 9.29 -27.97
C GLN A 74 -22.45 8.44 -27.99
N TYR A 75 -22.49 7.35 -28.71
CA TYR A 75 -21.31 6.53 -28.96
C TYR A 75 -20.38 7.25 -29.94
N VAL A 76 -19.13 7.50 -29.49
CA VAL A 76 -18.12 8.22 -30.30
C VAL A 76 -16.87 7.39 -30.59
N GLY A 77 -16.87 6.12 -30.19
CA GLY A 77 -15.72 5.24 -30.38
C GLY A 77 -14.48 5.79 -29.68
N LEU A 78 -13.34 5.79 -30.35
CA LEU A 78 -12.05 6.23 -29.80
C LEU A 78 -11.83 7.75 -29.79
N LYS A 79 -12.84 8.57 -30.16
CA LYS A 79 -12.69 10.03 -30.26
C LYS A 79 -12.23 10.67 -28.96
N ASN A 80 -12.71 10.19 -27.79
CA ASN A 80 -12.26 10.69 -26.50
C ASN A 80 -10.75 10.48 -26.32
N TYR A 81 -10.23 9.31 -26.70
CA TYR A 81 -8.79 9.01 -26.62
C TYR A 81 -7.97 9.82 -27.60
N ALA A 82 -8.47 10.02 -28.84
CA ALA A 82 -7.81 10.89 -29.82
C ALA A 82 -7.72 12.33 -29.30
N ASN A 83 -8.79 12.84 -28.67
CA ASN A 83 -8.79 14.16 -28.07
C ASN A 83 -7.78 14.27 -26.90
N LEU A 84 -7.60 13.21 -26.08
CA LEU A 84 -6.62 13.20 -24.99
C LEU A 84 -5.19 13.36 -25.48
N LEU A 85 -4.84 12.80 -26.65
CA LEU A 85 -3.49 12.94 -27.21
C LEU A 85 -3.14 14.38 -27.62
N HIS A 86 -4.14 15.24 -27.79
CA HIS A 86 -3.98 16.66 -28.12
C HIS A 86 -4.30 17.57 -26.90
N ASP A 87 -4.66 16.99 -25.77
CA ASP A 87 -4.99 17.71 -24.54
C ASP A 87 -3.72 17.96 -23.72
N SER A 88 -3.29 19.22 -23.65
CA SER A 88 -2.09 19.64 -22.92
C SER A 88 -2.18 19.29 -21.42
N ASP A 89 -3.38 19.38 -20.81
CA ASP A 89 -3.59 19.03 -19.41
C ASP A 89 -3.40 17.52 -19.19
N PHE A 90 -3.86 16.69 -20.12
CA PHE A 90 -3.64 15.26 -20.04
C PHE A 90 -2.17 14.88 -20.20
N LEU A 91 -1.48 15.44 -21.20
CA LEU A 91 -0.05 15.17 -21.41
C LEU A 91 0.79 15.61 -20.21
N SER A 92 0.48 16.78 -19.64
CA SER A 92 1.12 17.28 -18.42
C SER A 92 0.82 16.35 -17.21
N ALA A 93 -0.43 15.90 -17.05
CA ALA A 93 -0.79 14.99 -15.96
C ALA A 93 -0.09 13.63 -16.09
N VAL A 94 0.09 13.10 -17.31
CA VAL A 94 0.90 11.89 -17.56
C VAL A 94 2.34 12.11 -17.12
N GLY A 95 2.97 13.20 -17.57
CA GLY A 95 4.34 13.57 -17.20
C GLY A 95 4.51 13.71 -15.68
N ASN A 96 3.60 14.47 -15.05
CA ASN A 96 3.58 14.66 -13.60
C ASN A 96 3.44 13.34 -12.83
N THR A 97 2.55 12.45 -13.29
CA THR A 97 2.34 11.13 -12.66
C THR A 97 3.60 10.27 -12.76
N LEU A 98 4.27 10.26 -13.90
CA LEU A 98 5.51 9.51 -14.08
C LEU A 98 6.64 10.09 -13.22
N VAL A 99 6.83 11.41 -13.21
CA VAL A 99 7.84 12.08 -12.37
C VAL A 99 7.57 11.79 -10.89
N PHE A 100 6.34 12.03 -10.43
CA PHE A 100 5.93 11.76 -9.05
C PHE A 100 6.20 10.30 -8.66
N THR A 101 5.78 9.36 -9.50
CA THR A 101 5.90 7.93 -9.21
C THR A 101 7.37 7.49 -9.21
N LEU A 102 8.10 7.74 -10.29
CA LEU A 102 9.46 7.23 -10.44
C LEU A 102 10.42 7.87 -9.43
N ALA A 103 10.34 9.18 -9.21
CA ALA A 103 11.15 9.87 -8.21
C ALA A 103 10.83 9.37 -6.80
N SER A 104 9.55 9.23 -6.45
CA SER A 104 9.15 8.67 -5.16
C SER A 104 9.70 7.26 -4.93
N LEU A 105 9.59 6.36 -5.93
CA LEU A 105 10.10 4.99 -5.82
C LEU A 105 11.62 4.97 -5.62
N ALA A 106 12.35 5.74 -6.44
CA ALA A 106 13.80 5.80 -6.35
C ALA A 106 14.27 6.26 -4.96
N VAL A 107 13.69 7.34 -4.45
CA VAL A 107 14.08 7.87 -3.13
C VAL A 107 13.65 6.92 -2.01
N LYS A 108 12.42 6.37 -2.05
CA LYS A 108 11.95 5.36 -1.06
C LYS A 108 12.89 4.15 -1.01
N PHE A 109 13.31 3.66 -2.18
CA PHE A 109 14.21 2.51 -2.25
C PHE A 109 15.56 2.82 -1.61
N VAL A 110 16.18 3.95 -1.98
CA VAL A 110 17.51 4.34 -1.47
C VAL A 110 17.47 4.55 0.05
N VAL A 111 16.51 5.36 0.52
CA VAL A 111 16.40 5.67 1.96
C VAL A 111 15.97 4.43 2.75
N GLY A 112 14.98 3.68 2.25
CA GLY A 112 14.50 2.46 2.90
C GLY A 112 15.57 1.37 2.98
N MET A 113 16.39 1.20 1.93
CA MET A 113 17.55 0.28 1.93
C MET A 113 18.59 0.73 2.96
N GLY A 114 18.92 2.03 3.00
CA GLY A 114 19.86 2.57 3.99
C GLY A 114 19.41 2.30 5.43
N ILE A 115 18.13 2.55 5.73
CA ILE A 115 17.56 2.28 7.06
C ILE A 115 17.52 0.78 7.34
N ALA A 116 17.15 -0.06 6.37
CA ALA A 116 17.12 -1.51 6.53
C ALA A 116 18.51 -2.08 6.85
N LEU A 117 19.56 -1.62 6.16
CA LEU A 117 20.94 -1.99 6.43
C LEU A 117 21.39 -1.56 7.83
N LEU A 118 21.04 -0.34 8.27
CA LEU A 118 21.31 0.12 9.63
C LEU A 118 20.60 -0.73 10.66
N LEU A 119 19.30 -0.98 10.50
CA LEU A 119 18.49 -1.80 11.41
C LEU A 119 18.88 -3.28 11.38
N ASN A 120 19.49 -3.79 10.31
CA ASN A 120 20.00 -5.16 10.26
C ASN A 120 21.28 -5.36 11.09
N SER A 121 21.95 -4.28 11.44
CA SER A 121 23.14 -4.31 12.30
C SER A 121 22.79 -4.44 13.79
N LYS A 122 23.81 -4.64 14.65
CA LYS A 122 23.65 -4.60 16.12
C LYS A 122 23.39 -3.15 16.53
N LEU A 123 22.19 -2.84 17.02
CA LEU A 123 21.78 -1.54 17.53
C LEU A 123 21.19 -1.67 18.94
N LEU A 124 21.39 -0.62 19.76
CA LEU A 124 20.66 -0.46 21.03
C LEU A 124 19.18 -0.19 20.71
N PHE A 125 18.28 -0.76 21.49
CA PHE A 125 16.81 -0.57 21.34
C PHE A 125 16.26 -0.84 19.95
N ARG A 126 16.86 -1.78 19.19
CA ARG A 126 16.50 -2.10 17.80
C ARG A 126 15.00 -2.25 17.57
N ASN A 127 14.28 -2.95 18.46
CA ASN A 127 12.83 -3.18 18.30
C ASN A 127 12.04 -1.88 18.42
N VAL A 128 12.42 -0.99 19.37
CA VAL A 128 11.80 0.34 19.53
C VAL A 128 12.07 1.20 18.31
N LEU A 129 13.33 1.24 17.85
CA LEU A 129 13.72 1.99 16.65
C LEU A 129 12.96 1.51 15.41
N THR A 130 12.81 0.19 15.25
CA THR A 130 12.01 -0.39 14.16
C THR A 130 10.54 0.03 14.29
N GLY A 131 9.97 -0.03 15.49
CA GLY A 131 8.59 0.41 15.73
C GLY A 131 8.37 1.90 15.41
N LEU A 132 9.29 2.77 15.83
CA LEU A 132 9.22 4.20 15.52
C LEU A 132 9.32 4.49 14.02
N MET A 133 10.17 3.75 13.29
CA MET A 133 10.27 3.87 11.86
C MET A 133 9.00 3.46 11.10
N LEU A 134 8.10 2.69 11.74
CA LEU A 134 6.83 2.25 11.14
C LEU A 134 5.71 3.28 11.21
N LEU A 135 5.80 4.24 12.11
CA LEU A 135 4.74 5.21 12.40
C LEU A 135 4.20 5.93 11.15
N PRO A 136 5.02 6.43 10.19
CA PRO A 136 4.50 7.14 9.03
C PRO A 136 3.54 6.32 8.16
N TRP A 137 3.76 5.01 8.08
CA TRP A 137 2.93 4.13 7.25
C TRP A 137 1.52 3.92 7.81
N ILE A 138 1.42 3.95 9.14
CA ILE A 138 0.16 3.69 9.88
C ILE A 138 -0.76 4.90 9.83
N VAL A 139 -0.19 6.12 9.80
CA VAL A 139 -0.96 7.37 9.86
C VAL A 139 -1.87 7.52 8.65
N PRO A 140 -3.13 7.94 8.85
CA PRO A 140 -4.05 8.25 7.76
C PRO A 140 -3.48 9.21 6.72
N GLU A 141 -3.83 8.98 5.45
CA GLU A 141 -3.31 9.80 4.34
C GLU A 141 -3.72 11.27 4.48
N VAL A 142 -4.95 11.51 4.93
CA VAL A 142 -5.47 12.87 5.18
C VAL A 142 -4.69 13.56 6.29
N VAL A 143 -4.42 12.86 7.39
CA VAL A 143 -3.59 13.37 8.50
C VAL A 143 -2.18 13.71 7.99
N THR A 144 -1.59 12.81 7.19
CA THR A 144 -0.28 13.06 6.56
C THR A 144 -0.30 14.32 5.73
N ALA A 145 -1.27 14.45 4.82
CA ALA A 145 -1.38 15.59 3.91
C ALA A 145 -1.56 16.92 4.66
N LEU A 146 -2.50 16.98 5.61
CA LEU A 146 -2.78 18.20 6.37
C LEU A 146 -1.62 18.58 7.31
N THR A 147 -0.96 17.60 7.91
CA THR A 147 0.22 17.85 8.76
C THR A 147 1.37 18.44 7.97
N TRP A 148 1.72 17.81 6.85
CA TRP A 148 2.80 18.32 6.01
C TRP A 148 2.45 19.65 5.35
N ARG A 149 1.18 19.87 4.99
CA ARG A 149 0.72 21.17 4.52
C ARG A 149 0.89 22.25 5.60
N SER A 150 0.57 21.94 6.87
CA SER A 150 0.84 22.83 8.00
C SER A 150 2.33 23.09 8.21
N ILE A 151 3.19 22.07 8.10
CA ILE A 151 4.64 22.21 8.23
C ILE A 151 5.21 23.08 7.10
N TYR A 152 4.68 22.96 5.88
CA TYR A 152 5.08 23.72 4.70
C TYR A 152 4.43 25.11 4.59
N ASP A 153 3.51 25.47 5.50
CA ASP A 153 2.93 26.82 5.50
C ASP A 153 4.04 27.87 5.54
N PRO A 154 4.07 28.83 4.59
CA PRO A 154 5.18 29.76 4.49
C PRO A 154 5.28 30.74 5.67
N ILE A 155 4.16 31.00 6.35
CA ILE A 155 4.04 32.01 7.42
C ILE A 155 4.04 31.34 8.80
N PHE A 156 3.16 30.36 9.00
CA PHE A 156 2.90 29.73 10.30
C PHE A 156 3.48 28.32 10.44
N GLY A 157 4.16 27.84 9.39
CA GLY A 157 4.70 26.48 9.35
C GLY A 157 5.98 26.30 10.16
N GLY A 158 6.27 25.04 10.46
CA GLY A 158 7.45 24.68 11.27
C GLY A 158 8.75 24.53 10.50
N LEU A 159 8.74 24.47 9.16
CA LEU A 159 9.95 24.16 8.41
C LEU A 159 10.80 25.40 8.15
N ASN A 160 10.20 26.48 7.68
CA ASN A 160 10.94 27.72 7.35
C ASN A 160 11.77 28.28 8.50
N PRO A 161 11.24 28.41 9.74
CA PRO A 161 12.03 28.94 10.85
C PRO A 161 13.24 28.08 11.20
N ILE A 162 13.13 26.75 11.11
CA ILE A 162 14.27 25.84 11.35
C ILE A 162 15.35 26.09 10.29
N LEU A 163 14.98 26.11 9.02
CA LEU A 163 15.93 26.27 7.92
C LEU A 163 16.59 27.66 7.91
N LEU A 164 15.84 28.71 8.31
CA LEU A 164 16.38 30.06 8.50
C LEU A 164 17.40 30.11 9.64
N GLN A 165 17.09 29.49 10.79
CA GLN A 165 18.00 29.44 11.94
C GLN A 165 19.28 28.64 11.64
N LEU A 166 19.16 27.59 10.81
CA LEU A 166 20.30 26.79 10.37
C LEU A 166 21.09 27.46 9.23
N GLY A 167 20.65 28.62 8.73
CA GLY A 167 21.29 29.32 7.62
C GLY A 167 21.20 28.61 6.27
N ILE A 168 20.29 27.61 6.14
CA ILE A 168 20.10 26.84 4.90
C ILE A 168 19.30 27.65 3.88
N ILE A 169 18.36 28.45 4.34
CA ILE A 169 17.61 29.42 3.52
C ILE A 169 17.77 30.82 4.10
N HIS A 170 17.66 31.86 3.25
CA HIS A 170 17.79 33.25 3.66
C HIS A 170 16.47 34.02 3.71
N ARG A 171 15.41 33.44 3.16
CA ARG A 171 14.02 33.96 3.18
C ARG A 171 13.02 32.81 3.28
N PRO A 172 11.83 33.06 3.82
CA PRO A 172 10.78 32.03 3.83
C PRO A 172 10.47 31.53 2.41
N VAL A 173 10.33 30.22 2.28
CA VAL A 173 10.04 29.54 1.02
C VAL A 173 8.57 29.12 0.99
N ALA A 174 7.89 29.40 -0.11
CA ALA A 174 6.51 28.98 -0.35
C ALA A 174 6.49 27.59 -1.01
N TRP A 175 6.75 26.57 -0.22
CA TRP A 175 6.99 25.18 -0.63
C TRP A 175 5.95 24.60 -1.61
N LEU A 176 4.69 25.01 -1.49
CA LEU A 176 3.57 24.51 -2.29
C LEU A 176 3.06 25.52 -3.34
N ALA A 177 3.64 26.70 -3.41
CA ALA A 177 3.20 27.77 -4.32
C ALA A 177 4.05 27.87 -5.61
N GLU A 178 5.24 27.28 -5.65
CA GLU A 178 6.10 27.23 -6.83
C GLU A 178 6.05 25.87 -7.52
N PRO A 179 5.87 25.77 -8.86
CA PRO A 179 5.61 24.50 -9.55
C PRO A 179 6.61 23.39 -9.26
N GLY A 180 7.91 23.66 -9.39
CA GLY A 180 8.97 22.67 -9.15
C GLY A 180 9.09 22.28 -7.68
N LEU A 181 8.99 23.23 -6.77
CA LEU A 181 9.01 22.98 -5.33
C LEU A 181 7.77 22.24 -4.86
N ALA A 182 6.58 22.56 -5.39
CA ALA A 182 5.34 21.85 -5.04
C ALA A 182 5.43 20.37 -5.40
N MET A 183 5.93 20.02 -6.59
CA MET A 183 6.15 18.62 -6.98
C MET A 183 7.18 17.94 -6.06
N ALA A 184 8.32 18.60 -5.78
CA ALA A 184 9.32 18.05 -4.88
C ALA A 184 8.79 17.86 -3.45
N SER A 185 7.98 18.80 -2.96
CA SER A 185 7.36 18.74 -1.64
C SER A 185 6.36 17.58 -1.51
N VAL A 186 5.47 17.38 -2.50
CA VAL A 186 4.54 16.24 -2.46
C VAL A 186 5.27 14.90 -2.63
N ILE A 187 6.36 14.85 -3.41
CA ILE A 187 7.23 13.67 -3.49
C ILE A 187 7.86 13.38 -2.12
N ALA A 188 8.42 14.39 -1.45
CA ALA A 188 9.04 14.22 -0.13
C ALA A 188 8.06 13.65 0.91
N VAL A 189 6.80 14.10 0.89
CA VAL A 189 5.75 13.58 1.79
C VAL A 189 5.37 12.14 1.41
N ASN A 190 5.24 11.83 0.14
CA ASN A 190 4.99 10.47 -0.32
C ASN A 190 6.14 9.51 0.03
N VAL A 191 7.38 10.00 -0.03
CA VAL A 191 8.58 9.29 0.41
C VAL A 191 8.52 9.05 1.91
N TRP A 192 8.28 10.08 2.73
CA TRP A 192 8.14 9.97 4.18
C TRP A 192 7.14 8.88 4.58
N LYS A 193 5.96 8.88 3.95
CA LYS A 193 4.92 7.88 4.20
C LYS A 193 5.31 6.48 3.77
N GLY A 194 6.09 6.34 2.70
CA GLY A 194 6.42 5.06 2.08
C GLY A 194 7.73 4.40 2.55
N ILE A 195 8.65 5.14 3.19
CA ILE A 195 9.92 4.62 3.70
C ILE A 195 9.75 3.39 4.58
N PRO A 196 8.79 3.34 5.54
CA PRO A 196 8.63 2.19 6.42
C PRO A 196 8.36 0.90 5.67
N PHE A 197 7.53 0.93 4.63
CA PHE A 197 7.20 -0.23 3.82
C PHE A 197 8.44 -0.86 3.17
N TYR A 198 9.30 -0.02 2.57
CA TYR A 198 10.58 -0.48 2.02
C TYR A 198 11.51 -1.01 3.12
N THR A 199 11.61 -0.29 4.22
CA THR A 199 12.49 -0.67 5.34
C THR A 199 12.16 -2.06 5.87
N ILE A 200 10.86 -2.37 6.10
CA ILE A 200 10.45 -3.66 6.67
C ILE A 200 10.70 -4.80 5.70
N LEU A 201 10.26 -4.66 4.45
CA LEU A 201 10.40 -5.74 3.47
C LEU A 201 11.87 -6.03 3.17
N LEU A 202 12.67 -4.98 2.98
CA LEU A 202 14.10 -5.14 2.77
C LEU A 202 14.81 -5.71 3.99
N LEU A 203 14.45 -5.29 5.21
CA LEU A 203 15.00 -5.84 6.45
C LEU A 203 14.64 -7.32 6.62
N ALA A 204 13.42 -7.72 6.28
CA ALA A 204 13.01 -9.13 6.29
C ALA A 204 13.83 -9.94 5.28
N GLY A 205 14.00 -9.42 4.06
CA GLY A 205 14.86 -10.05 3.05
C GLY A 205 16.33 -10.14 3.47
N LEU A 206 16.90 -9.09 4.09
CA LEU A 206 18.26 -9.09 4.61
C LEU A 206 18.49 -10.17 5.67
N LYS A 207 17.47 -10.45 6.50
CA LYS A 207 17.56 -11.52 7.51
C LYS A 207 17.45 -12.92 6.94
N ALA A 208 16.89 -13.07 5.73
CA ALA A 208 16.78 -14.35 5.04
C ALA A 208 18.08 -14.77 4.34
N ILE A 209 19.03 -13.85 4.11
CA ILE A 209 20.34 -14.16 3.54
C ILE A 209 21.19 -14.87 4.61
N GLU A 210 21.74 -16.02 4.25
CA GLU A 210 22.61 -16.82 5.12
C GLU A 210 23.88 -16.05 5.50
N ARG A 211 24.19 -16.03 6.78
CA ARG A 211 25.38 -15.33 7.31
C ARG A 211 26.68 -15.90 6.80
N GLU A 212 26.72 -17.20 6.60
CA GLU A 212 27.88 -17.93 6.12
C GLU A 212 28.39 -17.40 4.78
N GLN A 213 27.50 -16.97 3.87
CA GLN A 213 27.89 -16.35 2.59
C GLN A 213 28.67 -15.04 2.80
N HIS A 214 28.24 -14.23 3.77
CA HIS A 214 28.92 -12.97 4.10
C HIS A 214 30.26 -13.21 4.83
N GLU A 215 30.32 -14.20 5.70
CA GLU A 215 31.51 -14.57 6.47
C GLU A 215 32.58 -15.19 5.54
N ALA A 216 32.18 -16.08 4.62
CA ALA A 216 33.08 -16.66 3.62
C ALA A 216 33.69 -15.55 2.72
N ALA A 217 32.88 -14.66 2.19
CA ALA A 217 33.35 -13.53 1.39
C ALA A 217 34.29 -12.57 2.17
N GLU A 218 34.08 -12.44 3.49
CA GLU A 218 34.97 -11.65 4.35
C GLU A 218 36.33 -12.31 4.52
N VAL A 219 36.36 -13.65 4.66
CA VAL A 219 37.59 -14.44 4.72
C VAL A 219 38.35 -14.35 3.38
N ASP A 220 37.62 -14.33 2.24
CA ASP A 220 38.16 -14.13 0.90
C ASP A 220 38.65 -12.70 0.62
N GLY A 221 38.53 -11.79 1.61
CA GLY A 221 39.00 -10.41 1.50
C GLY A 221 38.04 -9.47 0.73
N ALA A 222 36.80 -9.88 0.47
CA ALA A 222 35.83 -9.04 -0.23
C ALA A 222 35.46 -7.79 0.61
N SER A 223 35.54 -6.61 -0.02
CA SER A 223 35.12 -5.34 0.60
C SER A 223 33.62 -5.30 0.89
N VAL A 224 33.18 -4.38 1.74
CA VAL A 224 31.75 -4.18 2.06
C VAL A 224 30.95 -3.91 0.78
N VAL A 225 31.48 -3.12 -0.16
CA VAL A 225 30.82 -2.82 -1.44
C VAL A 225 30.71 -4.07 -2.31
N GLN A 226 31.76 -4.91 -2.37
CA GLN A 226 31.73 -6.15 -3.13
C GLN A 226 30.70 -7.14 -2.55
N ARG A 227 30.67 -7.30 -1.22
CA ARG A 227 29.64 -8.12 -0.53
C ARG A 227 28.23 -7.59 -0.78
N PHE A 228 28.04 -6.27 -0.73
CA PHE A 228 26.74 -5.66 -1.04
C PHE A 228 26.31 -5.95 -2.48
N ARG A 229 27.21 -5.76 -3.46
CA ARG A 229 26.88 -5.92 -4.90
C ARG A 229 26.71 -7.38 -5.31
N HIS A 230 27.51 -8.31 -4.76
CA HIS A 230 27.54 -9.70 -5.24
C HIS A 230 26.78 -10.69 -4.35
N ILE A 231 26.46 -10.33 -3.10
CA ILE A 231 25.72 -11.19 -2.17
C ILE A 231 24.39 -10.53 -1.79
N THR A 232 24.44 -9.32 -1.21
CA THR A 232 23.24 -8.67 -0.65
C THR A 232 22.22 -8.33 -1.74
N LEU A 233 22.61 -7.61 -2.79
CA LEU A 233 21.68 -7.20 -3.86
C LEU A 233 21.09 -8.38 -4.63
N PRO A 234 21.87 -9.39 -5.07
CA PRO A 234 21.33 -10.58 -5.70
C PRO A 234 20.41 -11.38 -4.77
N GLY A 235 20.78 -11.54 -3.48
CA GLY A 235 19.96 -12.21 -2.49
C GLY A 235 18.62 -11.49 -2.19
N LEU A 236 18.59 -10.17 -2.34
CA LEU A 236 17.38 -9.36 -2.16
C LEU A 236 16.57 -9.19 -3.44
N ARG A 237 17.04 -9.65 -4.59
CA ARG A 237 16.42 -9.33 -5.90
C ARG A 237 14.91 -9.53 -5.91
N TYR A 238 14.43 -10.67 -5.46
CA TYR A 238 13.00 -10.97 -5.42
C TYR A 238 12.22 -9.99 -4.50
N VAL A 239 12.74 -9.76 -3.30
CA VAL A 239 12.12 -8.85 -2.32
C VAL A 239 12.09 -7.41 -2.86
N ILE A 240 13.18 -6.95 -3.47
CA ILE A 240 13.26 -5.61 -4.08
C ILE A 240 12.18 -5.45 -5.15
N ILE A 241 12.04 -6.41 -6.05
CA ILE A 241 11.11 -6.31 -7.16
C ILE A 241 9.67 -6.31 -6.66
N VAL A 242 9.32 -7.21 -5.73
CA VAL A 242 7.99 -7.24 -5.11
C VAL A 242 7.69 -5.91 -4.40
N THR A 243 8.65 -5.39 -3.63
CA THR A 243 8.50 -4.12 -2.91
C THR A 243 8.28 -2.96 -3.88
N VAL A 244 9.09 -2.88 -4.93
CA VAL A 244 8.98 -1.82 -5.96
C VAL A 244 7.67 -1.93 -6.73
N LEU A 245 7.23 -3.15 -7.10
CA LEU A 245 5.97 -3.39 -7.80
C LEU A 245 4.76 -2.92 -6.98
N LEU A 246 4.68 -3.36 -5.72
CA LEU A 246 3.58 -2.98 -4.84
C LEU A 246 3.57 -1.47 -4.57
N SER A 247 4.75 -0.88 -4.35
CA SER A 247 4.89 0.56 -4.17
C SER A 247 4.58 1.35 -5.45
N PHE A 248 4.93 0.83 -6.62
CA PHE A 248 4.56 1.43 -7.91
C PHE A 248 3.04 1.52 -8.05
N ILE A 249 2.32 0.41 -7.84
CA ILE A 249 0.86 0.38 -7.94
C ILE A 249 0.23 1.40 -6.99
N SER A 250 0.66 1.41 -5.73
CA SER A 250 0.14 2.34 -4.71
C SER A 250 0.46 3.80 -5.04
N THR A 251 1.70 4.12 -5.43
CA THR A 251 2.14 5.49 -5.70
C THR A 251 1.53 6.03 -6.98
N PHE A 252 1.45 5.21 -8.03
CA PHE A 252 0.83 5.58 -9.30
C PHE A 252 -0.65 5.92 -9.15
N ASN A 253 -1.36 5.25 -8.23
CA ASN A 253 -2.78 5.47 -7.94
C ASN A 253 -3.04 6.55 -6.89
N THR A 254 -2.02 7.26 -6.44
CA THR A 254 -2.19 8.31 -5.42
C THR A 254 -3.17 9.39 -5.91
N PHE A 255 -4.15 9.71 -5.05
CA PHE A 255 -5.10 10.80 -5.24
C PHE A 255 -5.12 11.72 -4.02
N GLY A 256 -5.55 11.19 -2.86
CA GLY A 256 -5.88 11.97 -1.66
C GLY A 256 -4.71 12.81 -1.16
N LEU A 257 -3.50 12.25 -1.11
CA LEU A 257 -2.31 12.98 -0.63
C LEU A 257 -2.08 14.26 -1.43
N VAL A 258 -1.99 14.14 -2.76
CA VAL A 258 -1.68 15.28 -3.64
C VAL A 258 -2.86 16.24 -3.73
N TYR A 259 -4.09 15.72 -3.81
CA TYR A 259 -5.30 16.53 -3.83
C TYR A 259 -5.44 17.39 -2.58
N LEU A 260 -5.22 16.83 -1.38
CA LEU A 260 -5.32 17.55 -0.11
C LEU A 260 -4.18 18.55 0.11
N MET A 261 -2.99 18.27 -0.43
CA MET A 261 -1.85 19.18 -0.27
C MET A 261 -1.90 20.38 -1.23
N THR A 262 -2.24 20.14 -2.49
CA THR A 262 -2.09 21.15 -3.56
C THR A 262 -3.31 21.29 -4.47
N GLY A 263 -4.28 20.35 -4.41
CA GLY A 263 -5.39 20.31 -5.36
C GLY A 263 -4.94 20.08 -6.81
N GLY A 264 -3.69 19.65 -7.05
CA GLY A 264 -3.09 19.56 -8.39
C GLY A 264 -2.33 20.83 -8.82
N GLY A 265 -2.36 21.91 -7.99
CA GLY A 265 -1.69 23.18 -8.22
C GLY A 265 -0.19 23.20 -7.87
N PRO A 266 0.48 24.34 -8.06
CA PRO A 266 0.04 25.53 -8.76
C PRO A 266 0.01 25.31 -10.29
N GLY A 267 -0.97 25.89 -10.96
CA GLY A 267 -1.07 25.84 -12.44
C GLY A 267 -1.04 24.44 -13.06
N GLY A 268 -1.50 23.40 -12.33
CA GLY A 268 -1.44 22.02 -12.80
C GLY A 268 -0.12 21.28 -12.58
N ALA A 269 0.87 21.90 -11.93
CA ALA A 269 2.22 21.35 -11.76
C ALA A 269 2.27 20.06 -10.95
N THR A 270 1.30 19.82 -10.05
CA THR A 270 1.17 18.57 -9.28
C THR A 270 -0.08 17.79 -9.67
N ARG A 271 -0.75 18.17 -10.77
CA ARG A 271 -1.96 17.47 -11.24
C ARG A 271 -1.58 16.08 -11.75
N LEU A 272 -1.95 15.06 -10.99
CA LEU A 272 -1.82 13.66 -11.39
C LEU A 272 -3.00 13.23 -12.28
N PHE A 273 -2.85 12.12 -13.01
CA PHE A 273 -3.94 11.62 -13.85
C PHE A 273 -5.22 11.33 -13.07
N SER A 274 -5.09 10.83 -11.84
CA SER A 274 -6.22 10.54 -10.93
C SER A 274 -7.02 11.82 -10.58
N ILE A 275 -6.32 12.94 -10.38
CA ILE A 275 -6.93 14.25 -10.13
C ILE A 275 -7.60 14.76 -11.40
N LEU A 276 -6.93 14.68 -12.55
CA LEU A 276 -7.51 15.09 -13.83
C LEU A 276 -8.77 14.29 -14.20
N ALA A 277 -8.75 12.96 -13.95
CA ALA A 277 -9.92 12.12 -14.18
C ALA A 277 -11.10 12.53 -13.28
N TYR A 278 -10.83 12.84 -12.01
CA TYR A 278 -11.81 13.37 -11.08
C TYR A 278 -12.34 14.75 -11.53
N GLU A 279 -11.47 15.68 -11.91
CA GLU A 279 -11.86 17.01 -12.39
C GLU A 279 -12.78 16.90 -13.63
N LYS A 280 -12.44 16.06 -14.62
CA LYS A 280 -13.25 15.88 -15.82
C LYS A 280 -14.57 15.17 -15.55
N ALA A 281 -14.56 14.11 -14.74
CA ALA A 281 -15.75 13.29 -14.51
C ALA A 281 -16.73 13.95 -13.53
N ILE A 282 -16.25 14.40 -12.37
CA ILE A 282 -17.10 14.83 -11.25
C ILE A 282 -17.28 16.34 -11.25
N ILE A 283 -16.20 17.12 -11.29
CA ILE A 283 -16.33 18.59 -11.32
C ILE A 283 -16.89 19.07 -12.65
N GLY A 284 -16.36 18.55 -13.77
CA GLY A 284 -16.79 18.90 -15.12
C GLY A 284 -18.07 18.20 -15.58
N LEU A 285 -18.61 17.26 -14.78
CA LEU A 285 -19.81 16.48 -15.07
C LEU A 285 -19.77 15.76 -16.43
N ARG A 286 -18.56 15.41 -16.92
CA ARG A 286 -18.29 14.77 -18.23
C ARG A 286 -17.77 13.35 -18.03
N PHE A 287 -18.68 12.42 -17.76
CA PHE A 287 -18.32 11.05 -17.41
C PHE A 287 -17.57 10.29 -18.52
N GLY A 288 -17.96 10.45 -19.78
CA GLY A 288 -17.28 9.81 -20.92
C GLY A 288 -15.81 10.22 -21.04
N PRO A 289 -15.49 11.50 -21.19
CA PRO A 289 -14.11 12.00 -21.19
C PRO A 289 -13.34 11.69 -19.91
N GLY A 290 -13.99 11.77 -18.73
CA GLY A 290 -13.35 11.41 -17.45
C GLY A 290 -12.97 9.94 -17.38
N ALA A 291 -13.86 9.04 -17.80
CA ALA A 291 -13.57 7.61 -17.92
C ALA A 291 -12.44 7.33 -18.92
N ALA A 292 -12.44 7.99 -20.09
CA ALA A 292 -11.36 7.86 -21.06
C ALA A 292 -10.01 8.33 -20.47
N THR A 293 -10.00 9.43 -19.71
CA THR A 293 -8.79 9.91 -19.01
C THR A 293 -8.27 8.86 -18.03
N ALA A 294 -9.16 8.30 -17.21
CA ALA A 294 -8.77 7.27 -16.24
C ALA A 294 -8.22 6.02 -16.95
N PHE A 295 -8.89 5.52 -18.01
CA PHE A 295 -8.48 4.32 -18.73
C PHE A 295 -7.24 4.49 -19.59
N ALA A 296 -6.94 5.68 -20.07
CA ALA A 296 -5.76 5.94 -20.89
C ALA A 296 -4.44 5.61 -20.16
N MET A 297 -4.46 5.60 -18.82
CA MET A 297 -3.28 5.24 -18.03
C MET A 297 -3.14 3.73 -17.78
N ALA A 298 -4.20 2.94 -17.97
CA ALA A 298 -4.17 1.50 -17.75
C ALA A 298 -3.12 0.76 -18.61
N PRO A 299 -2.97 1.04 -19.93
CA PRO A 299 -1.92 0.45 -20.75
C PRO A 299 -0.51 0.78 -20.25
N ILE A 300 -0.26 2.03 -19.85
CA ILE A 300 1.04 2.47 -19.31
C ILE A 300 1.38 1.68 -18.05
N MET A 301 0.41 1.59 -17.13
CA MET A 301 0.57 0.81 -15.91
C MET A 301 0.80 -0.68 -16.20
N ALA A 302 0.01 -1.26 -17.12
CA ALA A 302 0.15 -2.66 -17.51
C ALA A 302 1.53 -2.97 -18.11
N VAL A 303 2.07 -2.10 -18.95
CA VAL A 303 3.42 -2.23 -19.53
C VAL A 303 4.48 -2.20 -18.44
N ILE A 304 4.40 -1.25 -17.50
CA ILE A 304 5.37 -1.14 -16.41
C ILE A 304 5.29 -2.36 -15.47
N ILE A 305 4.07 -2.80 -15.11
CA ILE A 305 3.87 -4.02 -14.31
C ILE A 305 4.43 -5.25 -15.05
N PHE A 306 4.18 -5.36 -16.35
CA PHE A 306 4.70 -6.48 -17.17
C PHE A 306 6.23 -6.48 -17.20
N ILE A 307 6.86 -5.31 -17.38
CA ILE A 307 8.32 -5.16 -17.37
C ILE A 307 8.86 -5.61 -16.02
N LEU A 308 8.31 -5.08 -14.91
CA LEU A 308 8.72 -5.43 -13.56
C LEU A 308 8.54 -6.94 -13.29
N ALA A 309 7.39 -7.52 -13.66
CA ALA A 309 7.10 -8.94 -13.49
C ALA A 309 8.06 -9.84 -14.32
N ARG A 310 8.43 -9.43 -15.52
CA ARG A 310 9.38 -10.17 -16.36
C ARG A 310 10.78 -10.18 -15.78
N VAL A 311 11.17 -9.08 -15.14
CA VAL A 311 12.45 -9.00 -14.42
C VAL A 311 12.48 -9.91 -13.19
N MET A 312 11.31 -10.18 -12.60
CA MET A 312 11.19 -11.10 -11.45
C MET A 312 11.53 -12.55 -11.81
N ASN A 313 11.21 -13.02 -13.03
CA ASN A 313 11.39 -14.42 -13.46
C ASN A 313 12.25 -14.53 -14.73
N PRO A 314 13.56 -14.32 -14.67
CA PRO A 314 14.42 -14.55 -15.83
C PRO A 314 14.55 -16.04 -16.20
N ASP A 315 14.38 -16.97 -15.24
CA ASP A 315 14.61 -18.41 -15.43
C ASP A 315 13.34 -19.24 -15.68
N GLN A 316 12.16 -18.71 -15.41
CA GLN A 316 10.89 -19.25 -15.91
C GLN A 316 10.55 -18.59 -17.24
N SER A 317 11.39 -18.83 -18.25
CA SER A 317 10.89 -18.78 -19.62
C SER A 317 9.79 -19.83 -19.71
N VAL A 318 8.56 -19.39 -19.47
CA VAL A 318 7.39 -20.12 -19.93
C VAL A 318 7.72 -20.50 -21.37
N GLN A 319 7.78 -21.81 -21.64
CA GLN A 319 7.85 -22.35 -22.99
C GLN A 319 6.54 -21.99 -23.72
N ILE A 320 6.33 -20.72 -23.95
CA ILE A 320 5.42 -20.23 -24.97
C ILE A 320 6.28 -20.29 -26.24
N ALA A 321 5.83 -21.11 -27.19
CA ALA A 321 6.47 -21.37 -28.46
C ALA A 321 7.10 -20.08 -29.01
N LYS A 322 8.40 -20.13 -29.30
CA LYS A 322 9.24 -19.04 -29.81
C LYS A 322 8.55 -18.35 -30.99
N PRO A 323 8.04 -17.12 -30.86
CA PRO A 323 7.77 -16.31 -32.03
C PRO A 323 9.11 -15.83 -32.56
N LYS A 324 9.38 -16.15 -33.80
CA LYS A 324 10.62 -15.82 -34.53
C LYS A 324 10.73 -14.29 -34.74
N ASN A 325 11.87 -13.74 -34.40
CA ASN A 325 12.64 -12.64 -34.96
C ASN A 325 12.41 -11.18 -34.55
N ILE A 326 11.25 -10.61 -34.27
CA ILE A 326 11.14 -9.18 -33.89
C ILE A 326 11.06 -9.00 -32.37
N PHE A 327 10.36 -9.89 -31.69
CA PHE A 327 10.18 -9.84 -30.24
C PHE A 327 11.48 -10.13 -29.44
N ASN A 328 12.38 -10.95 -30.00
CA ASN A 328 13.68 -11.25 -29.36
C ASN A 328 14.68 -10.07 -29.49
N ARG A 329 14.58 -9.26 -30.54
CA ARG A 329 15.38 -8.02 -30.64
C ARG A 329 14.84 -6.95 -29.69
N LEU A 330 13.50 -6.77 -29.61
CA LEU A 330 12.89 -5.85 -28.63
C LEU A 330 13.18 -6.28 -27.19
N SER A 331 13.11 -7.58 -26.87
CA SER A 331 13.40 -8.09 -25.51
C SER A 331 14.88 -7.95 -25.13
N GLY A 332 15.80 -8.05 -26.08
CA GLY A 332 17.23 -7.76 -25.89
C GLY A 332 17.48 -6.26 -25.61
N TRP A 333 16.83 -5.38 -26.36
CA TRP A 333 16.90 -3.93 -26.14
C TRP A 333 16.25 -3.51 -24.83
N ILE A 334 15.08 -4.07 -24.51
CA ILE A 334 14.40 -3.85 -23.23
C ILE A 334 15.21 -4.40 -22.07
N GLY A 335 15.84 -5.57 -22.24
CA GLY A 335 16.74 -6.15 -21.24
C GLY A 335 18.01 -5.31 -20.98
N HIS A 336 18.59 -4.75 -22.05
CA HIS A 336 19.74 -3.82 -21.93
C HIS A 336 19.34 -2.45 -21.38
N GLY A 337 18.22 -1.88 -21.85
CA GLY A 337 17.67 -0.65 -21.29
C GLY A 337 17.29 -0.81 -19.81
N PHE A 338 16.84 -2.01 -19.44
CA PHE A 338 16.45 -2.31 -18.07
C PHE A 338 17.66 -2.55 -17.15
N SER A 339 18.74 -3.18 -17.63
CA SER A 339 19.99 -3.25 -16.86
C SER A 339 20.56 -1.86 -16.58
N LEU A 340 20.47 -0.95 -17.54
CA LEU A 340 20.81 0.46 -17.35
C LEU A 340 19.90 1.14 -16.31
N VAL A 341 18.58 0.87 -16.35
CA VAL A 341 17.63 1.40 -15.34
C VAL A 341 17.93 0.81 -13.95
N LEU A 342 18.24 -0.49 -13.87
CA LEU A 342 18.68 -1.11 -12.61
C LEU A 342 20.01 -0.51 -12.14
N ASP A 343 20.98 -0.31 -13.01
CA ASP A 343 22.25 0.33 -12.67
C ASP A 343 22.03 1.76 -12.16
N VAL A 344 21.10 2.51 -12.76
CA VAL A 344 20.70 3.85 -12.28
C VAL A 344 19.97 3.76 -10.93
N ILE A 345 19.08 2.80 -10.73
CA ILE A 345 18.36 2.58 -9.46
C ILE A 345 19.31 2.09 -8.36
N PHE A 346 20.26 1.22 -8.69
CA PHE A 346 21.23 0.68 -7.73
C PHE A 346 22.44 1.58 -7.50
N TRP A 347 22.76 2.49 -8.43
CA TRP A 347 23.87 3.44 -8.27
C TRP A 347 23.79 4.26 -6.97
N PRO A 348 22.62 4.82 -6.54
CA PRO A 348 22.55 5.50 -5.26
C PRO A 348 22.76 4.57 -4.05
N ALA A 349 22.30 3.32 -4.11
CA ALA A 349 22.54 2.34 -3.05
C ALA A 349 24.03 1.94 -2.97
N GLU A 350 24.70 1.87 -4.11
CA GLU A 350 26.16 1.67 -4.18
C GLU A 350 26.92 2.89 -3.63
N GLN A 351 26.46 4.13 -3.94
CA GLN A 351 27.06 5.35 -3.36
C GLN A 351 26.86 5.41 -1.85
N LEU A 352 25.69 5.02 -1.35
CA LEU A 352 25.45 4.88 0.09
C LEU A 352 26.42 3.87 0.72
N SER A 353 26.59 2.71 0.12
CA SER A 353 27.53 1.69 0.59
C SER A 353 28.97 2.22 0.63
N LYS A 354 29.42 2.93 -0.42
CA LYS A 354 30.73 3.62 -0.45
C LYS A 354 30.83 4.72 0.61
N LEU A 355 29.76 5.47 0.85
CA LEU A 355 29.69 6.47 1.92
C LEU A 355 29.85 5.82 3.30
N PHE A 356 29.13 4.73 3.56
CA PHE A 356 29.28 3.94 4.78
C PHE A 356 30.72 3.45 4.97
N GLU A 357 31.34 2.96 3.91
CA GLU A 357 32.74 2.52 3.95
C GLU A 357 33.70 3.68 4.24
N ARG A 358 33.51 4.86 3.60
CA ARG A 358 34.30 6.07 3.88
C ARG A 358 34.14 6.55 5.32
N ILE A 359 32.91 6.61 5.81
CA ILE A 359 32.61 7.01 7.21
C ILE A 359 33.23 6.01 8.18
N SER A 360 33.12 4.69 7.91
CA SER A 360 33.73 3.66 8.74
C SER A 360 35.25 3.78 8.78
N LYS A 361 35.91 4.05 7.63
CA LYS A 361 37.37 4.26 7.57
C LYS A 361 37.80 5.57 8.23
N ALA A 362 36.99 6.63 8.14
CA ALA A 362 37.29 7.93 8.78
C ALA A 362 37.14 7.85 10.30
N VAL A 363 36.19 7.08 10.80
CA VAL A 363 35.89 6.95 12.24
C VAL A 363 36.75 5.91 12.94
N ILE A 364 37.25 4.88 12.21
CA ILE A 364 38.14 3.84 12.76
C ILE A 364 39.57 4.08 12.27
N PRO A 365 40.46 4.64 13.10
CA PRO A 365 41.84 4.84 12.68
C PRO A 365 42.56 3.51 12.46
N VAL A 366 43.11 3.36 11.27
CA VAL A 366 43.95 2.22 10.86
C VAL A 366 45.42 2.64 10.73
N ASP A 367 46.33 1.73 11.07
CA ASP A 367 47.76 1.93 10.85
C ASP A 367 48.14 1.74 9.37
N LYS A 368 49.41 2.00 9.02
CA LYS A 368 49.94 1.83 7.65
C LYS A 368 49.85 0.36 7.15
N ALA A 369 49.67 -0.61 8.04
CA ALA A 369 49.49 -2.02 7.75
C ALA A 369 48.00 -2.43 7.70
N GLY A 370 47.04 -1.47 7.75
CA GLY A 370 45.61 -1.75 7.72
C GLY A 370 45.03 -2.31 9.04
N ARG A 371 45.81 -2.32 10.13
CA ARG A 371 45.36 -2.82 11.44
C ARG A 371 44.73 -1.70 12.24
N SER A 372 43.57 -1.97 12.82
CA SER A 372 42.89 -1.01 13.69
C SER A 372 43.70 -0.78 14.98
N ARG A 373 43.95 0.49 15.32
CA ARG A 373 44.56 0.89 16.60
C ARG A 373 43.63 0.70 17.81
N LEU A 374 42.33 0.45 17.56
CA LEU A 374 41.34 0.26 18.60
C LEU A 374 41.20 -1.19 18.98
N SER A 375 41.01 -1.47 20.29
CA SER A 375 40.63 -2.80 20.76
C SER A 375 39.30 -3.25 20.14
N ARG A 376 39.04 -4.57 20.09
CA ARG A 376 37.79 -5.12 19.55
C ARG A 376 36.55 -4.48 20.16
N THR A 377 36.55 -4.30 21.48
CA THR A 377 35.44 -3.67 22.24
C THR A 377 35.27 -2.19 21.91
N GLN A 378 36.38 -1.45 21.74
CA GLN A 378 36.33 -0.04 21.34
C GLN A 378 35.81 0.10 19.91
N ARG A 379 36.25 -0.76 18.99
CA ARG A 379 35.76 -0.81 17.59
C ARG A 379 34.27 -1.09 17.52
N GLU A 380 33.75 -2.01 18.34
CA GLU A 380 32.32 -2.30 18.43
C GLU A 380 31.53 -1.11 18.97
N ARG A 381 32.01 -0.42 20.02
CA ARG A 381 31.37 0.80 20.58
C ARG A 381 31.37 1.97 19.59
N VAL A 382 32.48 2.22 18.94
CA VAL A 382 32.59 3.26 17.91
C VAL A 382 31.66 2.96 16.74
N GLY A 383 31.65 1.71 16.24
CA GLY A 383 30.73 1.28 15.19
C GLY A 383 29.26 1.42 15.58
N LEU A 384 28.91 1.11 16.83
CA LEU A 384 27.56 1.32 17.35
C LEU A 384 27.20 2.82 17.38
N GLY A 385 28.08 3.67 17.93
CA GLY A 385 27.89 5.12 17.98
C GLY A 385 27.69 5.73 16.60
N THR A 386 28.51 5.35 15.62
CA THR A 386 28.40 5.81 14.24
C THR A 386 27.05 5.45 13.63
N ARG A 387 26.57 4.22 13.82
CA ARG A 387 25.27 3.78 13.30
C ARG A 387 24.10 4.54 13.93
N MET A 388 24.17 4.79 15.24
CA MET A 388 23.17 5.59 15.95
C MET A 388 23.14 7.04 15.45
N VAL A 389 24.30 7.65 15.23
CA VAL A 389 24.42 9.01 14.66
C VAL A 389 23.87 9.07 13.24
N LEU A 390 24.13 8.07 12.40
CA LEU A 390 23.59 8.00 11.04
C LEU A 390 22.07 7.77 11.01
N LEU A 391 21.52 7.08 12.01
CA LEU A 391 20.08 6.85 12.11
C LEU A 391 19.33 8.08 12.64
N LEU A 392 19.99 8.94 13.42
CA LEU A 392 19.38 10.10 14.08
C LEU A 392 18.67 11.07 13.13
N PRO A 393 19.28 11.53 12.00
CA PRO A 393 18.59 12.40 11.05
C PRO A 393 17.32 11.76 10.47
N MET A 394 17.35 10.43 10.23
CA MET A 394 16.19 9.70 9.74
C MET A 394 15.08 9.62 10.79
N LEU A 395 15.44 9.40 12.07
CA LEU A 395 14.50 9.43 13.18
C LEU A 395 13.87 10.81 13.35
N ILE A 396 14.67 11.87 13.26
CA ILE A 396 14.16 13.25 13.31
C ILE A 396 13.18 13.49 12.16
N PHE A 397 13.54 13.14 10.93
CA PHE A 397 12.68 13.28 9.76
C PHE A 397 11.37 12.50 9.89
N VAL A 398 11.43 11.29 10.43
CA VAL A 398 10.25 10.44 10.65
C VAL A 398 9.36 10.97 11.76
N LEU A 399 9.94 11.44 12.88
CA LEU A 399 9.20 11.81 14.08
C LEU A 399 8.75 13.28 14.09
N PHE A 400 9.39 14.16 13.32
CA PHE A 400 9.10 15.58 13.32
C PHE A 400 7.63 15.91 13.01
N PRO A 401 6.94 15.29 12.03
CA PRO A 401 5.52 15.57 11.79
C PRO A 401 4.64 15.15 12.98
N PHE A 402 4.96 14.07 13.69
CA PHE A 402 4.21 13.66 14.89
C PHE A 402 4.39 14.66 16.04
N TYR A 403 5.61 15.12 16.23
CA TYR A 403 5.90 16.18 17.18
C TYR A 403 5.11 17.45 16.83
N TRP A 404 5.10 17.84 15.55
CA TRP A 404 4.39 19.03 15.06
C TRP A 404 2.87 18.93 15.28
N ILE A 405 2.25 17.79 14.93
CA ILE A 405 0.82 17.53 15.20
C ILE A 405 0.55 17.72 16.69
N PHE A 406 1.34 17.06 17.52
CA PHE A 406 1.15 17.05 18.96
C PHE A 406 1.22 18.46 19.53
N ILE A 407 2.32 19.18 19.34
CA ILE A 407 2.46 20.51 19.92
C ILE A 407 1.43 21.50 19.37
N THR A 408 1.10 21.43 18.07
CA THR A 408 0.18 22.39 17.44
C THR A 408 -1.26 22.17 17.88
N SER A 409 -1.66 20.96 18.22
CA SER A 409 -2.98 20.67 18.77
C SER A 409 -3.21 21.24 20.19
N PHE A 410 -2.13 21.60 20.90
CA PHE A 410 -2.20 22.21 22.24
C PHE A 410 -1.83 23.70 22.27
N LYS A 411 -1.62 24.32 21.10
CA LYS A 411 -1.38 25.77 21.00
C LYS A 411 -2.68 26.56 21.05
N THR A 412 -2.62 27.78 21.58
CA THR A 412 -3.69 28.79 21.39
C THR A 412 -3.63 29.31 19.94
N ASP A 413 -4.73 29.89 19.45
CA ASP A 413 -4.75 30.52 18.11
C ASP A 413 -3.71 31.63 17.99
N LEU A 414 -3.48 32.41 19.03
CA LEU A 414 -2.44 33.45 19.08
C LEU A 414 -1.02 32.86 18.94
N GLN A 415 -0.78 31.69 19.50
CA GLN A 415 0.52 30.99 19.37
C GLN A 415 0.71 30.44 17.95
N ILE A 416 -0.36 29.99 17.29
CA ILE A 416 -0.32 29.46 15.92
C ILE A 416 -0.08 30.59 14.93
N GLN A 417 -0.71 31.77 15.14
CA GLN A 417 -0.63 32.93 14.25
C GLN A 417 0.62 33.78 14.42
N ARG A 418 1.57 33.37 15.27
CA ARG A 418 2.85 34.08 15.39
C ARG A 418 3.73 33.81 14.16
N PHE A 419 4.39 34.85 13.64
CA PHE A 419 5.35 34.74 12.53
C PHE A 419 6.57 33.91 12.86
N THR A 420 6.92 33.77 14.16
CA THR A 420 7.95 32.84 14.64
C THR A 420 7.27 31.61 15.22
N SER A 421 7.48 30.45 14.60
CA SER A 421 6.88 29.21 15.08
C SER A 421 7.32 28.87 16.49
N ILE A 422 6.35 28.47 17.31
CA ILE A 422 6.56 28.04 18.68
C ILE A 422 6.70 26.52 18.69
N TYR A 423 7.86 26.02 19.12
CA TYR A 423 8.12 24.57 19.24
C TYR A 423 7.82 23.99 20.62
N TRP A 424 7.51 24.85 21.60
CA TRP A 424 7.07 24.46 22.94
C TRP A 424 5.97 25.41 23.40
N PRO A 425 4.69 24.98 23.38
CA PRO A 425 3.56 25.84 23.76
C PRO A 425 3.66 26.33 25.20
N GLN A 426 3.36 27.60 25.43
CA GLN A 426 3.21 28.19 26.75
C GLN A 426 2.18 29.33 26.68
N PRO A 427 0.99 29.17 27.30
CA PRO A 427 0.49 27.97 28.00
C PRO A 427 0.12 26.83 27.06
N TRP A 428 0.08 25.60 27.56
CA TRP A 428 -0.57 24.46 26.93
C TRP A 428 -2.08 24.58 27.12
N THR A 429 -2.88 24.36 26.06
CA THR A 429 -4.33 24.49 26.14
C THR A 429 -5.04 23.32 25.47
N PHE A 430 -6.28 23.06 25.89
CA PHE A 430 -7.20 22.14 25.23
C PHE A 430 -8.25 22.85 24.38
N ASP A 431 -8.12 24.17 24.14
CA ASP A 431 -9.09 24.98 23.41
C ASP A 431 -9.38 24.43 22.02
N GLN A 432 -8.36 23.90 21.33
CA GLN A 432 -8.51 23.32 20.00
C GLN A 432 -9.42 22.08 20.02
N TYR A 433 -9.31 21.24 21.05
CA TYR A 433 -10.15 20.05 21.23
C TYR A 433 -11.58 20.43 21.62
N GLN A 434 -11.75 21.39 22.52
CA GLN A 434 -13.07 21.90 22.90
C GLN A 434 -13.77 22.53 21.71
N SER A 435 -13.07 23.37 20.95
CA SER A 435 -13.60 23.99 19.73
C SER A 435 -13.93 22.94 18.67
N LEU A 436 -13.12 21.91 18.50
CA LEU A 436 -13.38 20.82 17.57
C LEU A 436 -14.67 20.07 17.91
N ILE A 437 -14.84 19.71 19.18
CA ILE A 437 -16.00 18.91 19.63
C ILE A 437 -17.28 19.75 19.65
N ASN A 438 -17.22 20.99 20.12
CA ASN A 438 -18.41 21.82 20.33
C ASN A 438 -18.88 22.56 19.07
N ASN A 439 -17.92 22.92 18.17
CA ASN A 439 -18.20 23.81 17.04
C ASN A 439 -18.17 23.11 15.68
N THR A 440 -17.95 21.78 15.66
CA THR A 440 -17.89 21.02 14.40
C THR A 440 -18.61 19.68 14.53
N PRO A 441 -19.06 19.06 13.42
CA PRO A 441 -19.64 17.72 13.43
C PRO A 441 -18.62 16.58 13.62
N PHE A 442 -17.46 16.84 14.22
CA PHE A 442 -16.37 15.87 14.36
C PHE A 442 -16.81 14.50 14.91
N LEU A 443 -17.60 14.49 15.99
CA LEU A 443 -18.09 13.25 16.60
C LEU A 443 -19.01 12.46 15.66
N ILE A 444 -19.78 13.15 14.83
CA ILE A 444 -20.63 12.52 13.80
C ILE A 444 -19.75 11.85 12.75
N TRP A 445 -18.75 12.56 12.22
CA TRP A 445 -17.81 12.02 11.23
C TRP A 445 -16.99 10.84 11.78
N PHE A 446 -16.57 10.94 13.04
CA PHE A 446 -15.88 9.85 13.73
C PHE A 446 -16.76 8.59 13.83
N ARG A 447 -18.00 8.73 14.32
CA ARG A 447 -18.99 7.65 14.39
C ARG A 447 -19.23 7.04 13.01
N ASN A 448 -19.42 7.86 11.98
CA ASN A 448 -19.65 7.41 10.62
C ASN A 448 -18.47 6.56 10.11
N THR A 449 -17.24 7.00 10.37
CA THR A 449 -16.02 6.26 10.01
C THR A 449 -15.95 4.92 10.71
N VAL A 450 -16.26 4.87 12.01
CA VAL A 450 -16.32 3.61 12.77
C VAL A 450 -17.33 2.65 12.13
N ILE A 451 -18.55 3.11 11.85
CA ILE A 451 -19.62 2.28 11.25
C ILE A 451 -19.14 1.73 9.90
N VAL A 452 -18.67 2.58 9.01
CA VAL A 452 -18.25 2.19 7.65
C VAL A 452 -17.03 1.28 7.70
N ALA A 453 -15.99 1.65 8.45
CA ALA A 453 -14.75 0.88 8.51
C ALA A 453 -14.95 -0.50 9.14
N VAL A 454 -15.67 -0.58 10.27
CA VAL A 454 -15.93 -1.87 10.94
C VAL A 454 -16.80 -2.78 10.07
N SER A 455 -17.90 -2.24 9.50
CA SER A 455 -18.82 -3.03 8.68
C SER A 455 -18.14 -3.54 7.39
N SER A 456 -17.42 -2.66 6.68
CA SER A 456 -16.71 -3.03 5.45
C SER A 456 -15.60 -4.04 5.73
N THR A 457 -14.86 -3.88 6.84
CA THR A 457 -13.82 -4.81 7.27
C THR A 457 -14.42 -6.18 7.59
N ALA A 458 -15.48 -6.24 8.40
CA ALA A 458 -16.11 -7.49 8.78
C ALA A 458 -16.61 -8.26 7.55
N ILE A 459 -17.30 -7.60 6.63
CA ILE A 459 -17.79 -8.20 5.37
C ILE A 459 -16.61 -8.69 4.54
N SER A 460 -15.59 -7.85 4.34
CA SER A 460 -14.46 -8.19 3.48
C SER A 460 -13.63 -9.34 4.01
N VAL A 461 -13.35 -9.38 5.31
CA VAL A 461 -12.58 -10.45 5.94
C VAL A 461 -13.35 -11.76 5.92
N LEU A 462 -14.66 -11.72 6.20
CA LEU A 462 -15.50 -12.93 6.14
C LEU A 462 -15.53 -13.52 4.72
N VAL A 463 -15.80 -12.67 3.71
CA VAL A 463 -15.85 -13.12 2.30
C VAL A 463 -14.47 -13.62 1.85
N ALA A 464 -13.40 -12.93 2.23
CA ALA A 464 -12.04 -13.34 1.90
C ALA A 464 -11.66 -14.69 2.53
N ALA A 465 -12.02 -14.92 3.80
CA ALA A 465 -11.76 -16.19 4.49
C ALA A 465 -12.51 -17.36 3.85
N LEU A 466 -13.81 -17.18 3.56
CA LEU A 466 -14.60 -18.18 2.88
C LEU A 466 -14.03 -18.53 1.50
N ALA A 467 -13.74 -17.52 0.70
CA ALA A 467 -13.18 -17.69 -0.64
C ALA A 467 -11.79 -18.34 -0.62
N ALA A 468 -10.90 -17.88 0.25
CA ALA A 468 -9.55 -18.41 0.40
C ALA A 468 -9.58 -19.89 0.84
N TYR A 469 -10.50 -20.27 1.74
CA TYR A 469 -10.70 -21.67 2.13
C TYR A 469 -11.09 -22.52 0.94
N ALA A 470 -12.10 -22.11 0.15
CA ALA A 470 -12.52 -22.85 -1.02
C ALA A 470 -11.40 -23.01 -2.05
N LEU A 471 -10.63 -21.93 -2.32
CA LEU A 471 -9.51 -21.94 -3.26
C LEU A 471 -8.31 -22.76 -2.77
N ALA A 472 -8.14 -22.90 -1.44
CA ALA A 472 -7.07 -23.70 -0.85
C ALA A 472 -7.39 -25.19 -0.74
N ARG A 473 -8.64 -25.55 -0.42
CA ARG A 473 -9.04 -26.88 0.05
C ARG A 473 -9.99 -27.63 -0.87
N LEU A 474 -10.83 -26.92 -1.63
CA LEU A 474 -11.88 -27.57 -2.42
C LEU A 474 -11.47 -27.76 -3.88
N LYS A 475 -11.83 -28.93 -4.42
CA LYS A 475 -11.53 -29.27 -5.83
C LYS A 475 -12.74 -28.94 -6.70
N PHE A 476 -12.68 -27.79 -7.38
CA PHE A 476 -13.69 -27.33 -8.31
C PHE A 476 -13.08 -26.67 -9.55
N THR A 477 -13.82 -26.67 -10.66
CA THR A 477 -13.41 -26.03 -11.91
C THR A 477 -13.54 -24.50 -11.79
N GLY A 478 -12.55 -23.77 -12.29
CA GLY A 478 -12.54 -22.31 -12.26
C GLY A 478 -11.75 -21.68 -11.10
N GLY A 479 -11.29 -22.47 -10.11
CA GLY A 479 -10.53 -21.95 -8.98
C GLY A 479 -9.24 -21.21 -9.40
N ARG A 480 -8.52 -21.73 -10.41
CA ARG A 480 -7.32 -21.07 -10.96
C ARG A 480 -7.68 -19.75 -11.64
N LEU A 481 -8.77 -19.71 -12.40
CA LEU A 481 -9.26 -18.49 -13.05
C LEU A 481 -9.64 -17.42 -12.02
N LEU A 482 -10.39 -17.81 -10.97
CA LEU A 482 -10.77 -16.89 -9.89
C LEU A 482 -9.55 -16.33 -9.15
N THR A 483 -8.55 -17.18 -8.86
CA THR A 483 -7.29 -16.70 -8.24
C THR A 483 -6.58 -15.69 -9.14
N THR A 484 -6.54 -15.94 -10.45
CA THR A 484 -5.94 -14.99 -11.41
C THR A 484 -6.74 -13.69 -11.48
N LEU A 485 -8.07 -13.77 -11.55
CA LEU A 485 -8.95 -12.59 -11.56
C LEU A 485 -8.81 -11.76 -10.27
N LEU A 486 -8.68 -12.39 -9.12
CA LEU A 486 -8.38 -11.70 -7.85
C LEU A 486 -7.06 -10.93 -7.92
N LEU A 487 -6.00 -11.55 -8.44
CA LEU A 487 -4.72 -10.88 -8.60
C LEU A 487 -4.82 -9.71 -9.58
N VAL A 488 -5.47 -9.92 -10.72
CA VAL A 488 -5.69 -8.86 -11.72
C VAL A 488 -6.52 -7.72 -11.14
N SER A 489 -7.58 -8.01 -10.36
CA SER A 489 -8.40 -6.98 -9.73
C SER A 489 -7.64 -6.14 -8.70
N TYR A 490 -6.68 -6.74 -7.99
CA TYR A 490 -5.78 -6.01 -7.09
C TYR A 490 -4.84 -5.05 -7.83
N LEU A 491 -4.44 -5.43 -9.04
CA LEU A 491 -3.59 -4.59 -9.90
C LEU A 491 -4.35 -3.44 -10.57
N LEU A 492 -5.69 -3.51 -10.65
CA LEU A 492 -6.49 -2.44 -11.24
C LEU A 492 -6.50 -1.20 -10.33
N PRO A 493 -6.28 0.00 -10.90
CA PRO A 493 -6.37 1.22 -10.12
C PRO A 493 -7.77 1.41 -9.52
N GLY A 494 -7.85 1.58 -8.19
CA GLY A 494 -9.11 1.96 -7.53
C GLY A 494 -9.71 3.26 -8.10
N SER A 495 -8.84 4.17 -8.54
CA SER A 495 -9.21 5.40 -9.23
C SER A 495 -9.90 5.21 -10.58
N LEU A 496 -9.86 4.01 -11.18
CA LEU A 496 -10.66 3.70 -12.38
C LEU A 496 -12.12 3.40 -12.04
N LEU A 497 -12.39 2.92 -10.83
CA LEU A 497 -13.69 2.39 -10.44
C LEU A 497 -14.64 3.44 -9.87
N PHE A 498 -14.15 4.59 -9.36
CA PHE A 498 -15.05 5.56 -8.72
C PHE A 498 -16.09 6.15 -9.68
N ILE A 499 -15.74 6.37 -10.97
CA ILE A 499 -16.64 6.94 -11.95
C ILE A 499 -17.82 6.00 -12.28
N PRO A 500 -17.58 4.74 -12.70
CA PRO A 500 -18.68 3.81 -12.98
C PRO A 500 -19.44 3.40 -11.72
N LEU A 501 -18.78 3.30 -10.56
CA LEU A 501 -19.44 3.01 -9.29
C LEU A 501 -20.38 4.16 -8.89
N TYR A 502 -19.95 5.41 -9.04
CA TYR A 502 -20.82 6.57 -8.79
C TYR A 502 -22.13 6.44 -9.58
N ARG A 503 -22.03 6.11 -10.87
CA ARG A 503 -23.22 5.89 -11.73
C ARG A 503 -24.08 4.75 -11.21
N ILE A 504 -23.51 3.58 -10.97
CA ILE A 504 -24.24 2.39 -10.49
C ILE A 504 -24.95 2.67 -9.17
N LEU A 505 -24.27 3.33 -8.23
CA LEU A 505 -24.85 3.71 -6.94
C LEU A 505 -26.00 4.72 -7.09
N THR A 506 -25.88 5.63 -8.07
CA THR A 506 -26.93 6.58 -8.40
C THR A 506 -28.14 5.88 -9.03
N ASP A 507 -27.90 4.97 -9.99
CA ASP A 507 -28.96 4.19 -10.64
C ASP A 507 -29.69 3.26 -9.65
N LEU A 508 -28.98 2.76 -8.64
CA LEU A 508 -29.53 1.95 -7.53
C LEU A 508 -30.16 2.78 -6.40
N HIS A 509 -30.10 4.12 -6.48
CA HIS A 509 -30.61 5.06 -5.48
C HIS A 509 -29.99 4.91 -4.07
N ILE A 510 -28.76 4.39 -3.97
CA ILE A 510 -28.01 4.23 -2.71
C ILE A 510 -26.83 5.20 -2.58
N ILE A 511 -26.59 6.06 -3.57
CA ILE A 511 -25.61 7.17 -3.45
C ILE A 511 -25.93 8.03 -2.23
N ASN A 512 -24.94 8.68 -1.64
CA ASN A 512 -25.07 9.50 -0.44
C ASN A 512 -25.64 8.75 0.77
N SER A 513 -25.15 7.52 0.97
CA SER A 513 -25.54 6.67 2.11
C SER A 513 -24.36 5.84 2.62
N TYR A 514 -24.43 5.32 3.85
CA TYR A 514 -23.44 4.36 4.34
C TYR A 514 -23.40 3.09 3.48
N ALA A 515 -24.56 2.68 2.93
CA ALA A 515 -24.62 1.50 2.07
C ALA A 515 -23.73 1.64 0.83
N ALA A 516 -23.62 2.86 0.26
CA ALA A 516 -22.72 3.12 -0.87
C ALA A 516 -21.26 2.80 -0.51
N LEU A 517 -20.80 3.24 0.67
CA LEU A 517 -19.43 3.02 1.12
C LEU A 517 -19.19 1.56 1.53
N ILE A 518 -20.12 0.99 2.33
CA ILE A 518 -20.02 -0.39 2.80
C ILE A 518 -20.03 -1.39 1.63
N ALA A 519 -20.79 -1.11 0.58
CA ALA A 519 -20.82 -1.94 -0.63
C ALA A 519 -19.55 -1.81 -1.47
N THR A 520 -18.97 -0.61 -1.57
CA THR A 520 -17.85 -0.36 -2.49
C THR A 520 -16.47 -0.65 -1.88
N TYR A 521 -16.27 -0.48 -0.57
CA TYR A 521 -14.97 -0.74 0.06
C TYR A 521 -14.47 -2.19 -0.10
N PRO A 522 -15.33 -3.22 -0.09
CA PRO A 522 -14.91 -4.59 -0.41
C PRO A 522 -14.18 -4.75 -1.75
N THR A 523 -14.39 -3.85 -2.72
CA THR A 523 -13.74 -3.92 -4.04
C THR A 523 -12.21 -3.89 -3.97
N PHE A 524 -11.64 -3.12 -3.05
CA PHE A 524 -10.19 -3.03 -2.85
C PHE A 524 -9.69 -3.80 -1.62
N LEU A 525 -10.57 -4.16 -0.68
CA LEU A 525 -10.18 -4.92 0.52
C LEU A 525 -10.09 -6.43 0.27
N ILE A 526 -11.09 -7.01 -0.43
CA ILE A 526 -11.21 -8.47 -0.62
C ILE A 526 -10.05 -9.08 -1.43
N PRO A 527 -9.58 -8.49 -2.54
CA PRO A 527 -8.55 -9.13 -3.36
C PRO A 527 -7.28 -9.44 -2.57
N PHE A 528 -6.74 -8.46 -1.86
CA PHE A 528 -5.56 -8.63 -1.02
C PHE A 528 -5.83 -9.56 0.18
N ALA A 529 -6.95 -9.37 0.87
CA ALA A 529 -7.33 -10.19 2.00
C ALA A 529 -7.43 -11.68 1.62
N THR A 530 -8.06 -11.98 0.49
CA THR A 530 -8.18 -13.34 -0.03
C THR A 530 -6.82 -13.92 -0.40
N TRP A 531 -5.94 -13.13 -1.02
CA TRP A 531 -4.62 -13.59 -1.42
C TRP A 531 -3.75 -13.98 -0.22
N VAL A 532 -3.72 -13.15 0.82
CA VAL A 532 -2.97 -13.44 2.06
C VAL A 532 -3.54 -14.66 2.77
N MET A 533 -4.87 -14.73 2.94
CA MET A 533 -5.53 -15.87 3.58
C MET A 533 -5.32 -17.16 2.80
N LEU A 534 -5.34 -17.11 1.46
CA LEU A 534 -5.08 -18.27 0.59
C LEU A 534 -3.67 -18.83 0.81
N GLY A 535 -2.67 -17.98 0.89
CA GLY A 535 -1.30 -18.38 1.19
C GLY A 535 -1.20 -19.09 2.54
N TYR A 536 -1.84 -18.52 3.55
CA TYR A 536 -1.80 -19.08 4.90
C TYR A 536 -2.57 -20.40 5.00
N PHE A 537 -3.79 -20.50 4.44
CA PHE A 537 -4.54 -21.76 4.45
C PHE A 537 -3.81 -22.91 3.75
N ARG A 538 -3.03 -22.61 2.71
CA ARG A 538 -2.17 -23.62 2.05
C ARG A 538 -1.03 -24.12 2.93
N SER A 539 -0.57 -23.35 3.91
CA SER A 539 0.49 -23.76 4.83
C SER A 539 0.00 -24.63 5.99
N ILE A 540 -1.31 -24.64 6.28
CA ILE A 540 -1.90 -25.50 7.31
C ILE A 540 -1.95 -26.94 6.78
N PRO A 541 -1.47 -27.97 7.52
CA PRO A 541 -1.55 -29.38 7.12
C PRO A 541 -3.00 -29.82 6.83
N VAL A 542 -3.20 -30.51 5.69
CA VAL A 542 -4.54 -30.95 5.26
C VAL A 542 -5.08 -32.05 6.16
N GLU A 543 -4.18 -32.82 6.75
CA GLU A 543 -4.44 -33.96 7.61
C GLU A 543 -5.31 -33.59 8.84
N LEU A 544 -5.17 -32.37 9.34
CA LEU A 544 -5.98 -31.87 10.46
C LEU A 544 -7.47 -31.75 10.10
N GLU A 545 -7.78 -31.36 8.88
CA GLU A 545 -9.15 -31.30 8.39
C GLU A 545 -9.67 -32.69 8.02
N GLU A 546 -8.83 -33.55 7.43
CA GLU A 546 -9.20 -34.91 7.07
C GLU A 546 -9.54 -35.75 8.31
N ALA A 547 -8.78 -35.59 9.39
CA ALA A 547 -9.10 -36.23 10.68
C ALA A 547 -10.50 -35.83 11.18
N ALA A 548 -10.81 -34.52 11.17
CA ALA A 548 -12.14 -34.07 11.58
C ALA A 548 -13.28 -34.58 10.68
N LEU A 549 -13.03 -34.70 9.37
CA LEU A 549 -14.02 -35.28 8.45
C LEU A 549 -14.25 -36.77 8.71
N ILE A 550 -13.20 -37.49 9.13
CA ILE A 550 -13.31 -38.89 9.56
C ILE A 550 -14.12 -38.98 10.85
N ASP A 551 -13.96 -38.04 11.77
CA ASP A 551 -14.73 -37.93 13.02
C ASP A 551 -16.17 -37.45 12.81
N GLY A 552 -16.63 -37.33 11.55
CA GLY A 552 -18.00 -36.98 11.19
C GLY A 552 -18.30 -35.49 11.06
N ALA A 553 -17.29 -34.60 11.14
CA ALA A 553 -17.49 -33.19 10.86
C ALA A 553 -17.77 -32.97 9.36
N ASN A 554 -18.61 -31.97 9.04
CA ASN A 554 -18.76 -31.50 7.68
C ASN A 554 -17.71 -30.41 7.37
N ARG A 555 -17.56 -30.05 6.09
CA ARG A 555 -16.58 -29.02 5.64
C ARG A 555 -16.77 -27.65 6.31
N LEU A 556 -18.01 -27.26 6.59
CA LEU A 556 -18.30 -26.00 7.27
C LEU A 556 -17.84 -26.05 8.74
N THR A 557 -18.07 -27.16 9.42
CA THR A 557 -17.60 -27.40 10.80
C THR A 557 -16.07 -27.41 10.86
N ALA A 558 -15.41 -28.09 9.91
CA ALA A 558 -13.96 -28.13 9.81
C ALA A 558 -13.38 -26.73 9.58
N PHE A 559 -14.01 -25.93 8.71
CA PHE A 559 -13.62 -24.53 8.50
C PHE A 559 -13.68 -23.72 9.80
N TRP A 560 -14.84 -23.71 10.49
CA TRP A 560 -15.04 -22.87 11.66
C TRP A 560 -14.28 -23.33 12.91
N ARG A 561 -14.15 -24.66 13.12
CA ARG A 561 -13.58 -25.20 14.35
C ARG A 561 -12.10 -25.56 14.26
N ILE A 562 -11.54 -25.72 13.06
CA ILE A 562 -10.16 -26.13 12.86
C ILE A 562 -9.38 -25.12 12.05
N THR A 563 -9.77 -24.90 10.78
CA THR A 563 -8.95 -24.07 9.87
C THR A 563 -8.92 -22.61 10.29
N LEU A 564 -10.07 -22.02 10.63
CA LEU A 564 -10.16 -20.59 10.98
C LEU A 564 -9.44 -20.26 12.30
N PRO A 565 -9.56 -21.04 13.39
CA PRO A 565 -8.79 -20.82 14.61
C PRO A 565 -7.27 -20.95 14.40
N LEU A 566 -6.83 -21.95 13.63
CA LEU A 566 -5.41 -22.09 13.29
C LEU A 566 -4.88 -20.92 12.44
N ALA A 567 -5.74 -20.30 11.65
CA ALA A 567 -5.42 -19.13 10.84
C ALA A 567 -5.57 -17.79 11.59
N ALA A 568 -5.81 -17.79 12.90
CA ALA A 568 -6.01 -16.55 13.68
C ALA A 568 -4.90 -15.50 13.47
N PRO A 569 -3.61 -15.83 13.38
CA PRO A 569 -2.56 -14.82 13.12
C PRO A 569 -2.73 -14.13 11.75
N ALA A 570 -3.03 -14.89 10.69
CA ALA A 570 -3.28 -14.34 9.37
C ALA A 570 -4.59 -13.54 9.34
N LEU A 571 -5.64 -14.03 10.00
CA LEU A 571 -6.93 -13.37 10.11
C LEU A 571 -6.78 -11.99 10.79
N LEU A 572 -6.02 -11.91 11.88
CA LEU A 572 -5.71 -10.66 12.56
C LEU A 572 -4.94 -9.69 11.66
N SER A 573 -3.93 -10.18 10.94
CA SER A 573 -3.14 -9.37 10.00
C SER A 573 -4.01 -8.80 8.87
N VAL A 574 -4.88 -9.62 8.29
CA VAL A 574 -5.81 -9.22 7.23
C VAL A 574 -6.87 -8.25 7.76
N THR A 575 -7.37 -8.48 8.97
CA THR A 575 -8.34 -7.57 9.62
C THR A 575 -7.72 -6.20 9.88
N LEU A 576 -6.49 -6.15 10.38
CA LEU A 576 -5.76 -4.91 10.58
C LEU A 576 -5.57 -4.16 9.26
N PHE A 577 -5.13 -4.86 8.22
CA PHE A 577 -4.95 -4.26 6.89
C PHE A 577 -6.28 -3.72 6.35
N ALA A 578 -7.35 -4.50 6.38
CA ALA A 578 -8.66 -4.11 5.88
C ALA A 578 -9.23 -2.92 6.67
N PHE A 579 -9.16 -2.97 8.01
CA PHE A 579 -9.60 -1.87 8.88
C PHE A 579 -8.82 -0.58 8.60
N THR A 580 -7.50 -0.66 8.52
CA THR A 580 -6.65 0.52 8.27
C THR A 580 -6.97 1.15 6.92
N ASN A 581 -7.15 0.35 5.86
CA ASN A 581 -7.51 0.89 4.55
C ASN A 581 -8.93 1.47 4.53
N ALA A 582 -9.91 0.81 5.14
CA ALA A 582 -11.27 1.33 5.24
C ALA A 582 -11.35 2.60 6.08
N TRP A 583 -10.60 2.68 7.19
CA TRP A 583 -10.51 3.87 8.04
C TRP A 583 -9.90 5.07 7.33
N ASN A 584 -8.93 4.82 6.47
CA ASN A 584 -8.16 5.85 5.77
C ASN A 584 -8.77 6.22 4.41
N GLU A 585 -9.81 5.53 3.97
CA GLU A 585 -10.38 5.75 2.65
C GLU A 585 -10.96 7.17 2.53
N PHE A 586 -10.53 7.87 1.48
CA PHE A 586 -10.88 9.25 1.24
C PHE A 586 -11.66 9.43 -0.08
N LEU A 587 -11.16 8.84 -1.18
CA LEU A 587 -11.65 9.14 -2.53
C LEU A 587 -13.12 8.74 -2.73
N PHE A 588 -13.50 7.51 -2.36
CA PHE A 588 -14.87 7.03 -2.53
C PHE A 588 -15.82 7.78 -1.62
N ALA A 589 -15.41 8.00 -0.34
CA ALA A 589 -16.21 8.79 0.59
C ALA A 589 -16.38 10.24 0.10
N PHE A 590 -15.34 10.85 -0.45
CA PHE A 590 -15.36 12.20 -0.98
C PHE A 590 -16.28 12.35 -2.20
N VAL A 591 -16.28 11.33 -3.08
CA VAL A 591 -17.09 11.34 -4.31
C VAL A 591 -18.53 10.91 -4.07
N PHE A 592 -18.78 9.93 -3.17
CA PHE A 592 -20.10 9.32 -3.02
C PHE A 592 -20.98 9.98 -1.96
N ILE A 593 -20.40 10.70 -0.99
CA ILE A 593 -21.13 11.31 0.11
C ILE A 593 -21.16 12.83 -0.06
N THR A 594 -22.37 13.37 -0.26
CA THR A 594 -22.60 14.81 -0.40
C THR A 594 -23.10 15.47 0.89
N SER A 595 -23.88 14.75 1.70
CA SER A 595 -24.45 15.25 2.95
C SER A 595 -23.43 15.30 4.08
N ASP A 596 -23.28 16.45 4.73
CA ASP A 596 -22.28 16.67 5.79
C ASP A 596 -22.43 15.71 6.98
N ASN A 597 -23.66 15.33 7.32
CA ASN A 597 -23.96 14.40 8.41
C ASN A 597 -23.58 12.95 8.12
N LEU A 598 -23.33 12.59 6.85
CA LEU A 598 -22.97 11.24 6.44
C LEU A 598 -21.48 11.11 6.12
N LYS A 599 -20.74 12.22 6.06
CA LYS A 599 -19.31 12.22 5.74
C LYS A 599 -18.51 11.41 6.74
N THR A 600 -17.48 10.74 6.23
CA THR A 600 -16.47 10.09 7.06
C THR A 600 -15.45 11.10 7.56
N LEU A 601 -14.72 10.76 8.60
CA LEU A 601 -13.74 11.65 9.24
C LEU A 601 -12.65 12.14 8.26
N PRO A 602 -12.08 11.31 7.37
CA PRO A 602 -11.15 11.80 6.34
C PRO A 602 -11.72 12.95 5.50
N VAL A 603 -12.96 12.85 5.07
CA VAL A 603 -13.63 13.90 4.28
C VAL A 603 -14.02 15.08 5.17
N GLY A 604 -14.48 14.81 6.39
CA GLY A 604 -14.85 15.83 7.36
C GLY A 604 -13.70 16.77 7.73
N LEU A 605 -12.47 16.24 7.85
CA LEU A 605 -11.30 17.07 8.13
C LEU A 605 -11.03 18.10 7.01
N GLN A 606 -11.30 17.75 5.76
CA GLN A 606 -11.18 18.69 4.65
C GLN A 606 -12.20 19.83 4.74
N LEU A 607 -13.40 19.56 5.27
CA LEU A 607 -14.43 20.60 5.44
C LEU A 607 -14.10 21.64 6.52
N LEU A 608 -13.14 21.34 7.40
CA LEU A 608 -12.65 22.34 8.36
C LEU A 608 -11.83 23.44 7.69
N VAL A 609 -11.45 23.25 6.43
CA VAL A 609 -10.70 24.24 5.64
C VAL A 609 -11.69 25.08 4.84
N PHE A 610 -11.65 26.41 5.02
CA PHE A 610 -12.49 27.37 4.29
C PHE A 610 -11.61 28.23 3.36
N GLY A 611 -11.66 27.96 2.07
CA GLY A 611 -10.81 28.64 1.10
C GLY A 611 -9.34 28.48 1.46
N ASP A 612 -8.66 29.60 1.71
CA ASP A 612 -7.24 29.62 2.15
C ASP A 612 -7.08 29.75 3.68
N ILE A 613 -8.17 29.62 4.44
CA ILE A 613 -8.13 29.68 5.90
C ILE A 613 -8.01 28.29 6.48
N TYR A 614 -6.89 28.02 7.12
CA TYR A 614 -6.57 26.75 7.77
C TYR A 614 -6.57 26.91 9.29
N PRO A 615 -7.57 26.41 10.01
CA PRO A 615 -7.58 26.39 11.47
C PRO A 615 -6.60 25.29 11.96
N TRP A 616 -5.29 25.53 11.84
CA TRP A 616 -4.24 24.54 12.05
C TRP A 616 -4.36 23.83 13.41
N GLY A 617 -4.70 24.54 14.48
CA GLY A 617 -4.89 23.93 15.79
C GLY A 617 -5.97 22.86 15.80
N ARG A 618 -7.16 23.19 15.30
CA ARG A 618 -8.29 22.23 15.19
C ARG A 618 -7.99 21.09 14.24
N LEU A 619 -7.33 21.37 13.10
CA LEU A 619 -6.92 20.35 12.15
C LEU A 619 -5.92 19.38 12.76
N MET A 620 -4.96 19.87 13.56
CA MET A 620 -3.98 19.00 14.23
C MET A 620 -4.62 18.21 15.38
N ALA A 621 -5.54 18.81 16.15
CA ALA A 621 -6.29 18.09 17.18
C ALA A 621 -7.16 16.97 16.56
N ALA A 622 -7.88 17.26 15.48
CA ALA A 622 -8.66 16.27 14.76
C ALA A 622 -7.78 15.17 14.15
N SER A 623 -6.62 15.54 13.60
CA SER A 623 -5.63 14.62 13.04
C SER A 623 -5.08 13.66 14.10
N LEU A 624 -4.76 14.17 15.29
CA LEU A 624 -4.27 13.35 16.40
C LEU A 624 -5.35 12.36 16.85
N LEU A 625 -6.59 12.82 17.05
CA LEU A 625 -7.71 11.95 17.43
C LEU A 625 -8.01 10.89 16.35
N MET A 626 -7.91 11.24 15.08
CA MET A 626 -8.09 10.30 13.97
C MET A 626 -7.00 9.23 13.93
N ALA A 627 -5.77 9.56 14.29
CA ALA A 627 -4.65 8.61 14.29
C ALA A 627 -4.71 7.60 15.45
N ILE A 628 -5.26 7.98 16.60
CA ILE A 628 -5.29 7.15 17.82
C ILE A 628 -5.87 5.74 17.58
N PRO A 629 -7.07 5.53 16.99
CA PRO A 629 -7.64 4.21 16.82
C PRO A 629 -6.74 3.29 15.98
N VAL A 630 -6.17 3.81 14.89
CA VAL A 630 -5.31 3.02 13.99
C VAL A 630 -4.00 2.65 14.70
N VAL A 631 -3.40 3.59 15.42
CA VAL A 631 -2.18 3.34 16.21
C VAL A 631 -2.43 2.32 17.31
N CYS A 632 -3.54 2.42 18.03
CA CYS A 632 -3.91 1.45 19.07
C CYS A 632 -4.10 0.03 18.50
N VAL A 633 -4.84 -0.10 17.41
CA VAL A 633 -5.04 -1.39 16.73
C VAL A 633 -3.71 -1.94 16.23
N TYR A 634 -2.84 -1.09 15.69
CA TYR A 634 -1.51 -1.50 15.24
C TYR A 634 -0.61 -1.98 16.38
N ILE A 635 -0.51 -1.23 17.48
CA ILE A 635 0.30 -1.62 18.65
C ILE A 635 -0.15 -2.98 19.19
N TYR A 636 -1.47 -3.22 19.22
CA TYR A 636 -2.01 -4.51 19.62
C TYR A 636 -1.65 -5.64 18.63
N ALA A 637 -1.75 -5.39 17.34
CA ALA A 637 -1.61 -6.39 16.29
C ALA A 637 -0.15 -6.61 15.80
N GLN A 638 0.79 -5.69 16.09
CA GLN A 638 2.17 -5.76 15.58
C GLN A 638 2.89 -7.08 15.89
N ARG A 639 2.60 -7.71 17.03
CA ARG A 639 3.16 -9.00 17.44
C ARG A 639 2.75 -10.15 16.51
N TYR A 640 1.60 -10.04 15.85
CA TYR A 640 1.07 -11.04 14.92
C TYR A 640 1.45 -10.77 13.45
N LEU A 641 1.74 -9.50 13.11
CA LEU A 641 2.11 -9.10 11.75
C LEU A 641 3.43 -9.71 11.28
N VAL A 642 4.41 -9.81 12.16
CA VAL A 642 5.74 -10.36 11.82
C VAL A 642 5.65 -11.84 11.43
N GLU A 643 4.77 -12.60 12.05
CA GLU A 643 4.56 -14.03 11.77
C GLU A 643 3.74 -14.26 10.49
N GLY A 644 2.71 -13.43 10.24
CA GLY A 644 1.82 -13.59 9.09
C GLY A 644 2.43 -13.23 7.73
N ILE A 645 3.26 -12.18 7.66
CA ILE A 645 3.89 -11.73 6.42
C ILE A 645 5.07 -12.64 6.02
N THR A 646 5.80 -13.17 7.01
CA THR A 646 6.94 -14.07 6.75
C THR A 646 6.49 -15.48 6.35
N ALA A 647 5.35 -15.97 6.83
CA ALA A 647 4.81 -17.28 6.45
C ALA A 647 4.42 -17.36 4.96
N GLY A 648 4.03 -16.24 4.35
CA GLY A 648 3.67 -16.16 2.92
C GLY A 648 4.86 -15.96 1.97
N SER A 649 6.04 -15.55 2.47
CA SER A 649 7.18 -15.16 1.63
C SER A 649 8.33 -16.17 1.57
N VAL A 650 8.31 -17.24 2.38
CA VAL A 650 9.48 -18.14 2.60
C VAL A 650 9.33 -19.52 1.94
N LYS A 651 8.35 -19.76 1.06
CA LYS A 651 8.28 -20.99 0.26
C LYS A 651 8.09 -20.66 -1.22
N GLY A 652 9.19 -20.45 -1.90
CA GLY A 652 9.35 -20.45 -3.35
C GLY A 652 10.78 -20.78 -3.69
#